data_501a32ac7bcd6ffefeb651581d85bf6f
#
_entry.id   501a32ac7bcd6ffefeb651581d85bf6f
#
_cell.length_a   1.000
_cell.length_b   1.000
_cell.length_c   1.000
_cell.angle_alpha   90.00
_cell.angle_beta   90.00
_cell.angle_gamma   90.00
#
_symmetry.space_group_name_H-M   'P 1'
#
loop_
_entity.id
_entity.type
_entity.pdbx_description
1 polymer ?
#
loop_
_entity_poly.entity_id
_entity_poly.type
_entity_poly.pdbx_seq_one_letter_code
_entity_poly.pdbx_strand_id
1 'polypeptide(L)'
;MNLFRTILLFILPACRVLCAADAPARVILDDFSTISSYYWDDGPGSNPDAERYWCPLGSAEDSSRDDGWCGRLEFDFLQDNGEGYAYKNEIYKTFLDRNAVGLRLWVNPQGFSGRISLDLERSDRKKVRTVPAAVSGSGWREIFIPFEPALEGKAPFVIHNLIFTADKAGKGEMLIDDLQVEYSTLPEESAPLGALPVYRQLGWRPGEPAVPEYRFRNRLGKPFRGIVKMRVGEREVSREVDLPPYGAKVIAFDFGVFDRKTALPLELTWEGKLLHRGWVTVFEPNRGRLNRRPMWFSVEDQELNNAPAENALHASWLPLLGVDMIRAGVMGNVEMTKGRFKAEALRKLWQPHIRAGVMLQIDYAGYFPPWVAARPQTSPMDCNWAEFDLFMEHLAKFFHTLPGARYFEFINEPNLHDVTTPGSRMTDHYMAAIRRMYPIFKKHAPEIQVMTGGVCPDVPYSQPGFIERLMAQPETFDAVAYHEHSEYPRYADTFGTMRRLMGEIRKPVFNTEAGFRSRYTEPDQFYRQAAQLVKKIAYSKAAGMEGYNWFMVQDFWDKGRNAERDDTFGLVTIHNQPKPSFAAYAELIRQLANRTPGEAAELDRRLDGCRFEGETDEVFVLWPRRENETFDFMVRSDVPVEYRDIYGNSEMLPPRNGIVMLSASELPFYLRTPKKALTAIEPLLSFRSPVCGMPGDKVPAVLLLNNPYGEELAWSLAVGGIRRSGRIGPGEQRAVPVTVAVPPYAQSGMRTLTLPLTLQGKQEKPVYQGGISLNYFCCGKIAGTSRKAQPIILDSASSLRELVFDPRLPAWQGPEDLSAEIAVWYSEAGLSFDFKVTDQEHCGNENGIYLWRNDCVQIGIAPMEGEMREYAFSLTSAGPEGYCHIPPPGMEAGPFQGGFSIVREGNLTRYRITIPGNQLGFPLRPGTAFRMALLVCDNDSGVRLRTMNYFAGIDGEKNTRLYGVMQLSSEQ
;
A
#
# COMPACT_ATOMS: atom_id res chain seq x y z
N MET A 1 -38.37 -73.26 -31.95
CA MET A 1 -37.58 -72.20 -32.63
C MET A 1 -37.91 -70.79 -32.10
N ASN A 2 -38.12 -70.71 -30.80
CA ASN A 2 -38.46 -69.41 -30.11
C ASN A 2 -37.75 -69.24 -28.78
N LEU A 3 -36.66 -69.97 -28.53
CA LEU A 3 -35.86 -69.85 -27.30
C LEU A 3 -34.47 -69.24 -27.52
N PHE A 4 -34.12 -68.98 -28.78
CA PHE A 4 -32.80 -68.42 -29.09
C PHE A 4 -32.79 -66.93 -29.45
N ARG A 5 -33.96 -66.26 -29.47
CA ARG A 5 -34.09 -64.83 -29.74
C ARG A 5 -34.19 -63.98 -28.51
N THR A 6 -34.40 -64.56 -27.31
CA THR A 6 -34.57 -63.80 -26.07
C THR A 6 -33.24 -63.68 -25.26
N ILE A 7 -32.20 -64.44 -25.61
CA ILE A 7 -30.89 -64.34 -24.94
C ILE A 7 -29.93 -63.35 -25.62
N LEU A 8 -30.19 -62.92 -26.86
CA LEU A 8 -29.36 -61.92 -27.53
C LEU A 8 -29.77 -60.43 -27.28
N LEU A 9 -30.83 -60.21 -26.55
CA LEU A 9 -31.32 -58.86 -26.22
C LEU A 9 -30.95 -58.42 -24.76
N PHE A 10 -30.26 -59.25 -23.99
CA PHE A 10 -29.87 -58.91 -22.61
C PHE A 10 -28.34 -58.80 -22.41
N ILE A 11 -27.55 -58.84 -23.50
CA ILE A 11 -26.06 -58.71 -23.42
C ILE A 11 -25.58 -57.32 -23.97
N LEU A 12 -26.53 -56.41 -24.33
CA LEU A 12 -26.17 -55.10 -24.91
C LEU A 12 -26.62 -53.85 -24.13
N PRO A 13 -26.63 -53.89 -22.78
CA PRO A 13 -26.44 -52.63 -22.08
C PRO A 13 -25.43 -52.74 -20.94
N ALA A 14 -24.26 -53.32 -21.14
CA ALA A 14 -23.19 -53.30 -20.14
C ALA A 14 -21.82 -52.86 -20.74
N CYS A 15 -21.80 -52.38 -21.96
CA CYS A 15 -20.77 -51.41 -22.39
C CYS A 15 -21.29 -50.00 -22.04
N ARG A 16 -21.45 -49.72 -20.74
CA ARG A 16 -21.20 -48.35 -20.30
C ARG A 16 -19.79 -48.04 -20.79
N VAL A 17 -19.73 -47.18 -21.80
CA VAL A 17 -18.54 -46.42 -22.09
C VAL A 17 -18.01 -45.96 -20.72
N LEU A 18 -16.92 -46.58 -20.25
CA LEU A 18 -16.02 -45.94 -19.32
C LEU A 18 -15.59 -44.69 -20.09
N CYS A 19 -16.34 -43.60 -19.95
CA CYS A 19 -15.77 -42.30 -20.23
C CYS A 19 -14.47 -42.33 -19.43
N ALA A 20 -13.34 -42.33 -20.13
CA ALA A 20 -12.07 -42.09 -19.51
C ALA A 20 -12.30 -40.81 -18.69
N ALA A 21 -12.17 -40.90 -17.39
CA ALA A 21 -12.25 -39.71 -16.56
C ALA A 21 -11.27 -38.72 -17.16
N ASP A 22 -11.75 -37.53 -17.47
CA ASP A 22 -10.87 -36.47 -17.99
C ASP A 22 -9.64 -36.40 -17.08
N ALA A 23 -8.46 -36.35 -17.67
CA ALA A 23 -7.23 -36.24 -16.88
C ALA A 23 -7.31 -35.00 -15.98
N PRO A 24 -6.90 -35.11 -14.72
CA PRO A 24 -7.05 -34.03 -13.74
C PRO A 24 -6.38 -32.74 -14.24
N ALA A 25 -6.96 -31.59 -13.93
CA ALA A 25 -6.37 -30.30 -14.26
C ALA A 25 -5.26 -29.97 -13.24
N ARG A 26 -4.24 -29.24 -13.68
CA ARG A 26 -3.11 -28.82 -12.82
C ARG A 26 -2.94 -27.31 -12.88
N VAL A 27 -3.06 -26.67 -11.74
CA VAL A 27 -2.86 -25.22 -11.59
C VAL A 27 -1.52 -24.99 -10.93
N ILE A 28 -0.60 -24.33 -11.64
CA ILE A 28 0.69 -23.98 -11.07
C ILE A 28 0.54 -22.87 -10.05
N LEU A 29 1.17 -23.05 -8.92
CA LEU A 29 1.32 -22.02 -7.89
C LEU A 29 2.64 -21.28 -8.06
N ASP A 30 3.74 -22.03 -8.27
CA ASP A 30 5.07 -21.48 -8.49
C ASP A 30 5.92 -22.45 -9.32
N ASP A 31 6.65 -21.93 -10.28
CA ASP A 31 7.65 -22.67 -11.07
C ASP A 31 9.06 -22.09 -10.92
N PHE A 32 9.25 -21.20 -9.95
CA PHE A 32 10.52 -20.55 -9.63
C PHE A 32 11.20 -19.83 -10.81
N SER A 33 10.54 -19.69 -11.96
CA SER A 33 11.04 -18.93 -13.10
C SER A 33 11.06 -17.42 -12.82
N THR A 34 10.28 -16.98 -11.85
CA THR A 34 10.28 -15.62 -11.30
C THR A 34 10.71 -15.68 -9.83
N ILE A 35 11.49 -14.72 -9.40
CA ILE A 35 11.84 -14.57 -8.00
C ILE A 35 10.69 -13.87 -7.31
N SER A 36 9.98 -14.56 -6.44
CA SER A 36 8.94 -14.02 -5.60
C SER A 36 9.41 -13.95 -4.16
N SER A 37 9.05 -12.86 -3.47
CA SER A 37 9.43 -12.71 -2.09
C SER A 37 8.57 -13.56 -1.17
N TYR A 38 9.08 -13.69 0.00
CA TYR A 38 8.46 -14.18 1.18
C TYR A 38 7.37 -13.21 1.67
N TYR A 39 6.38 -13.77 2.34
CA TYR A 39 5.39 -13.01 3.09
C TYR A 39 5.70 -13.07 4.61
N TRP A 40 5.47 -11.99 5.31
CA TRP A 40 5.52 -11.92 6.76
C TRP A 40 4.42 -12.78 7.37
N ASP A 41 4.80 -13.92 7.93
CA ASP A 41 3.93 -14.75 8.75
C ASP A 41 4.30 -14.58 10.22
N ASP A 42 3.29 -14.69 11.08
CA ASP A 42 3.48 -14.88 12.52
C ASP A 42 4.30 -16.14 12.84
N GLY A 43 4.80 -16.84 11.82
CA GLY A 43 5.64 -18.02 11.89
C GLY A 43 4.97 -19.19 12.61
N PRO A 44 5.66 -20.32 12.80
CA PRO A 44 5.19 -21.38 13.69
C PRO A 44 5.30 -21.01 15.17
N GLY A 45 5.43 -19.72 15.49
CA GLY A 45 5.60 -19.17 16.82
C GLY A 45 4.49 -19.43 17.81
N SER A 46 3.40 -20.05 17.38
CA SER A 46 2.33 -20.48 18.28
C SER A 46 2.57 -21.84 18.95
N ASN A 47 3.67 -22.54 18.63
CA ASN A 47 4.02 -23.77 19.34
C ASN A 47 5.48 -23.73 19.82
N PRO A 48 5.72 -23.28 21.09
CA PRO A 48 7.06 -23.17 21.65
C PRO A 48 7.79 -24.51 21.81
N ASP A 49 7.07 -25.64 21.78
CA ASP A 49 7.63 -26.98 21.98
C ASP A 49 8.09 -27.65 20.66
N ALA A 50 7.80 -27.05 19.51
CA ALA A 50 8.29 -27.56 18.23
C ALA A 50 9.57 -26.84 17.84
N GLU A 51 10.71 -27.49 17.96
CA GLU A 51 11.98 -27.06 17.34
C GLU A 51 11.89 -27.15 15.81
N ARG A 52 11.09 -26.28 15.22
CA ARG A 52 10.97 -26.15 13.77
C ARG A 52 11.99 -25.14 13.29
N TYR A 53 12.70 -25.49 12.25
CA TYR A 53 13.67 -24.62 11.60
C TYR A 53 13.04 -24.04 10.35
N TRP A 54 13.13 -22.73 10.20
CA TRP A 54 12.83 -22.07 8.95
C TRP A 54 13.86 -22.47 7.91
N CYS A 55 13.37 -22.96 6.76
CA CYS A 55 14.18 -23.38 5.61
C CYS A 55 13.95 -22.37 4.48
N PRO A 56 14.91 -21.49 4.15
CA PRO A 56 14.78 -20.57 3.03
C PRO A 56 14.51 -21.33 1.73
N LEU A 57 13.49 -20.93 0.99
CA LEU A 57 13.14 -21.48 -0.30
C LEU A 57 13.07 -20.35 -1.34
N GLY A 58 13.99 -20.29 -2.24
CA GLY A 58 14.06 -19.28 -3.28
C GLY A 58 14.54 -19.81 -4.62
N SER A 59 14.43 -18.98 -5.65
CA SER A 59 14.82 -19.32 -7.01
C SER A 59 16.32 -19.56 -7.16
N ALA A 60 16.68 -20.58 -7.93
CA ALA A 60 18.05 -20.93 -8.29
C ALA A 60 18.13 -21.42 -9.75
N GLU A 61 19.28 -21.20 -10.38
CA GLU A 61 19.53 -21.73 -11.73
C GLU A 61 19.76 -23.26 -11.68
N ASP A 62 19.08 -23.99 -12.58
CA ASP A 62 19.32 -25.40 -12.83
C ASP A 62 19.04 -25.71 -14.30
N SER A 63 20.09 -25.94 -15.08
CA SER A 63 20.00 -26.24 -16.51
C SER A 63 19.35 -27.59 -16.81
N SER A 64 19.07 -28.44 -15.82
CA SER A 64 18.34 -29.69 -15.98
C SER A 64 16.81 -29.51 -16.00
N ARG A 65 16.33 -28.29 -15.70
CA ARG A 65 14.90 -27.92 -15.79
C ARG A 65 14.61 -27.24 -17.14
N ASP A 66 13.35 -27.34 -17.57
CA ASP A 66 12.92 -26.88 -18.90
C ASP A 66 13.13 -25.37 -19.12
N ASP A 67 13.07 -24.57 -18.07
CA ASP A 67 13.26 -23.12 -18.10
C ASP A 67 14.60 -22.67 -17.52
N GLY A 68 15.41 -23.61 -17.04
CA GLY A 68 16.71 -23.34 -16.43
C GLY A 68 16.65 -22.86 -14.98
N TRP A 69 15.49 -23.00 -14.31
CA TRP A 69 15.29 -22.54 -12.93
C TRP A 69 14.60 -23.57 -12.07
N CYS A 70 14.81 -23.47 -10.75
CA CYS A 70 14.13 -24.24 -9.72
C CYS A 70 14.12 -23.47 -8.40
N GLY A 71 13.41 -23.97 -7.41
CA GLY A 71 13.53 -23.55 -6.02
C GLY A 71 14.67 -24.26 -5.32
N ARG A 72 15.52 -23.52 -4.60
CA ARG A 72 16.53 -24.08 -3.70
C ARG A 72 16.05 -23.91 -2.27
N LEU A 73 15.96 -25.01 -1.53
CA LEU A 73 15.66 -25.07 -0.13
C LEU A 73 16.96 -25.38 0.64
N GLU A 74 17.39 -24.47 1.51
CA GLU A 74 18.52 -24.69 2.41
C GLU A 74 18.01 -25.17 3.77
N PHE A 75 18.68 -26.12 4.42
CA PHE A 75 18.32 -26.64 5.73
C PHE A 75 19.52 -26.87 6.65
N ASP A 76 19.28 -26.80 7.95
CA ASP A 76 20.26 -27.09 9.01
C ASP A 76 19.52 -27.76 10.19
N PHE A 77 19.35 -29.07 10.10
CA PHE A 77 18.69 -29.83 11.14
C PHE A 77 19.66 -30.26 12.24
N LEU A 78 19.41 -29.82 13.46
CA LEU A 78 20.27 -30.05 14.59
C LEU A 78 20.09 -31.45 15.21
N GLN A 79 19.02 -32.16 14.90
CA GLN A 79 18.67 -33.47 15.44
C GLN A 79 18.04 -34.39 14.40
N ASP A 80 18.11 -35.71 14.65
CA ASP A 80 17.39 -36.69 13.86
C ASP A 80 15.88 -36.49 13.99
N ASN A 81 15.15 -36.69 12.91
CA ASN A 81 13.72 -36.32 12.78
C ASN A 81 13.43 -34.85 13.03
N GLY A 82 14.41 -33.98 12.83
CA GLY A 82 14.25 -32.53 12.85
C GLY A 82 13.23 -32.08 11.82
N GLU A 83 12.39 -31.13 12.20
CA GLU A 83 11.31 -30.61 11.36
C GLU A 83 11.63 -29.17 10.93
N GLY A 84 11.57 -28.90 9.63
CA GLY A 84 11.67 -27.59 9.05
C GLY A 84 10.41 -27.21 8.27
N TYR A 85 10.22 -25.94 8.04
CA TYR A 85 9.14 -25.43 7.21
C TYR A 85 9.67 -24.46 6.18
N ALA A 86 9.00 -24.44 5.04
CA ALA A 86 9.18 -23.43 4.01
C ALA A 86 7.83 -22.97 3.49
N TYR A 87 7.75 -21.71 3.12
CA TYR A 87 6.58 -21.16 2.47
C TYR A 87 7.00 -20.14 1.42
N LYS A 88 6.10 -19.92 0.49
CA LYS A 88 6.20 -18.89 -0.55
C LYS A 88 4.86 -18.19 -0.63
N ASN A 89 4.84 -16.94 -1.06
CA ASN A 89 3.62 -16.16 -1.21
C ASN A 89 2.54 -16.87 -2.04
N GLU A 90 2.95 -17.58 -3.07
CA GLU A 90 2.05 -18.29 -3.96
C GLU A 90 1.34 -19.46 -3.29
N ILE A 91 1.93 -20.03 -2.24
CA ILE A 91 1.41 -21.18 -1.51
C ILE A 91 0.72 -20.74 -0.22
N TYR A 92 1.35 -19.83 0.52
CA TYR A 92 0.92 -19.41 1.84
C TYR A 92 -0.48 -18.81 1.83
N LYS A 93 -1.36 -19.29 2.70
CA LYS A 93 -2.78 -18.91 2.77
C LYS A 93 -3.50 -19.00 1.42
N THR A 94 -3.10 -19.92 0.54
CA THR A 94 -3.82 -20.16 -0.71
C THR A 94 -5.11 -20.90 -0.41
N PHE A 95 -6.22 -20.28 -0.78
CA PHE A 95 -7.55 -20.88 -0.63
C PHE A 95 -7.83 -21.87 -1.76
N LEU A 96 -8.30 -23.04 -1.39
CA LEU A 96 -8.61 -24.13 -2.31
C LEU A 96 -10.02 -24.65 -2.04
N ASP A 97 -10.71 -24.99 -3.11
CA ASP A 97 -12.04 -25.58 -3.04
C ASP A 97 -11.99 -27.11 -2.90
N ARG A 98 -13.16 -27.73 -2.80
CA ARG A 98 -13.30 -29.20 -2.69
C ARG A 98 -12.83 -30.00 -3.90
N ASN A 99 -12.58 -29.36 -5.06
CA ASN A 99 -12.13 -30.02 -6.27
C ASN A 99 -10.60 -30.15 -6.29
N ALA A 100 -9.88 -29.44 -5.41
CA ALA A 100 -8.45 -29.59 -5.20
C ALA A 100 -8.18 -30.93 -4.48
N VAL A 101 -7.40 -31.81 -5.10
CA VAL A 101 -7.17 -33.19 -4.63
C VAL A 101 -5.79 -33.40 -4.02
N GLY A 102 -4.77 -32.62 -4.38
CA GLY A 102 -3.43 -32.71 -3.84
C GLY A 102 -2.46 -31.72 -4.43
N LEU A 103 -1.27 -31.66 -3.85
CA LEU A 103 -0.14 -30.88 -4.37
C LEU A 103 0.84 -31.82 -5.08
N ARG A 104 1.24 -31.47 -6.30
CA ARG A 104 2.35 -32.06 -7.05
C ARG A 104 3.52 -31.13 -7.05
N LEU A 105 4.71 -31.68 -6.94
CA LEU A 105 5.96 -30.93 -7.07
C LEU A 105 7.08 -31.84 -7.55
N TRP A 106 8.05 -31.27 -8.24
CA TRP A 106 9.29 -31.93 -8.56
C TRP A 106 10.30 -31.71 -7.45
N VAL A 107 11.02 -32.75 -7.08
CA VAL A 107 12.02 -32.71 -6.02
C VAL A 107 13.30 -33.39 -6.48
N ASN A 108 14.42 -32.72 -6.30
CA ASN A 108 15.75 -33.30 -6.35
C ASN A 108 16.36 -33.23 -4.93
N PRO A 109 16.41 -34.34 -4.20
CA PRO A 109 16.77 -34.33 -2.80
C PRO A 109 18.22 -33.97 -2.49
N GLN A 110 19.13 -33.99 -3.46
CA GLN A 110 20.55 -33.67 -3.25
C GLN A 110 21.20 -34.44 -2.09
N GLY A 111 20.73 -35.67 -1.82
CA GLY A 111 21.20 -36.49 -0.68
C GLY A 111 20.34 -36.34 0.59
N PHE A 112 19.37 -35.47 0.62
CA PHE A 112 18.38 -35.43 1.70
C PHE A 112 17.61 -36.76 1.78
N SER A 113 17.39 -37.23 3.00
CA SER A 113 16.49 -38.33 3.31
C SER A 113 15.49 -37.90 4.34
N GLY A 114 14.21 -38.09 4.03
CA GLY A 114 13.15 -37.65 4.91
C GLY A 114 11.77 -37.66 4.27
N ARG A 115 10.92 -36.76 4.69
CA ARG A 115 9.52 -36.67 4.27
C ARG A 115 9.11 -35.22 4.03
N ILE A 116 8.17 -35.02 3.10
CA ILE A 116 7.53 -33.72 2.83
C ILE A 116 6.04 -33.88 3.09
N SER A 117 5.45 -32.94 3.81
CA SER A 117 4.01 -32.80 4.08
C SER A 117 3.57 -31.35 4.00
N LEU A 118 2.27 -31.11 4.17
CA LEU A 118 1.68 -29.76 4.17
C LEU A 118 0.93 -29.52 5.48
N ASP A 119 1.07 -28.35 6.04
CA ASP A 119 0.16 -27.84 7.05
C ASP A 119 -1.02 -27.16 6.33
N LEU A 120 -2.24 -27.58 6.65
CA LEU A 120 -3.49 -27.09 6.09
C LEU A 120 -4.38 -26.54 7.20
N GLU A 121 -5.26 -25.59 6.88
CA GLU A 121 -6.34 -25.17 7.76
C GLU A 121 -7.69 -25.44 7.09
N ARG A 122 -8.51 -26.27 7.71
CA ARG A 122 -9.83 -26.68 7.20
C ARG A 122 -10.86 -25.56 7.34
N SER A 123 -12.03 -25.75 6.74
CA SER A 123 -13.17 -24.81 6.86
C SER A 123 -13.63 -24.61 8.32
N ASP A 124 -13.41 -25.61 9.21
CA ASP A 124 -13.72 -25.51 10.63
C ASP A 124 -12.57 -24.88 11.46
N ARG A 125 -11.62 -24.21 10.80
CA ARG A 125 -10.46 -23.53 11.40
C ARG A 125 -9.46 -24.45 12.11
N LYS A 126 -9.60 -25.77 11.98
CA LYS A 126 -8.61 -26.70 12.52
C LYS A 126 -7.39 -26.79 11.61
N LYS A 127 -6.21 -26.62 12.19
CA LYS A 127 -4.94 -26.92 11.54
C LYS A 127 -4.72 -28.40 11.52
N VAL A 128 -4.39 -28.95 10.37
CA VAL A 128 -4.16 -30.39 10.12
C VAL A 128 -2.95 -30.57 9.23
N ARG A 129 -2.39 -31.77 9.23
CA ARG A 129 -1.23 -32.11 8.39
C ARG A 129 -1.56 -33.24 7.43
N THR A 130 -1.12 -33.13 6.19
CA THR A 130 -1.27 -34.20 5.18
C THR A 130 -0.41 -35.41 5.50
N VAL A 131 -0.76 -36.54 4.90
CA VAL A 131 0.11 -37.71 4.90
C VAL A 131 1.44 -37.36 4.20
N PRO A 132 2.59 -37.62 4.87
CA PRO A 132 3.88 -37.21 4.30
C PRO A 132 4.31 -38.09 3.15
N ALA A 133 4.88 -37.47 2.09
CA ALA A 133 5.55 -38.16 0.99
C ALA A 133 7.02 -38.40 1.34
N ALA A 134 7.52 -39.63 1.16
CA ALA A 134 8.92 -39.98 1.39
C ALA A 134 9.83 -39.43 0.27
N VAL A 135 10.98 -38.87 0.64
CA VAL A 135 11.95 -38.26 -0.25
C VAL A 135 13.36 -38.70 0.15
N SER A 136 14.14 -39.28 -0.79
CA SER A 136 15.52 -39.68 -0.53
C SER A 136 16.33 -39.85 -1.85
N GLY A 137 17.66 -39.88 -1.79
CA GLY A 137 18.54 -40.10 -2.94
C GLY A 137 18.89 -38.81 -3.70
N SER A 138 19.04 -38.92 -5.03
CA SER A 138 19.41 -37.80 -5.91
C SER A 138 18.66 -37.88 -7.24
N GLY A 139 18.66 -36.77 -7.98
CA GLY A 139 17.95 -36.62 -9.25
C GLY A 139 16.48 -36.20 -9.08
N TRP A 140 15.97 -35.59 -10.12
CA TRP A 140 14.61 -35.08 -10.18
C TRP A 140 13.55 -36.17 -10.22
N ARG A 141 12.49 -36.03 -9.44
CA ARG A 141 11.30 -36.88 -9.46
C ARG A 141 10.06 -36.07 -9.04
N GLU A 142 8.93 -36.41 -9.61
CA GLU A 142 7.64 -35.88 -9.21
C GLU A 142 7.14 -36.62 -7.95
N ILE A 143 6.65 -35.89 -6.97
CA ILE A 143 5.92 -36.40 -5.82
C ILE A 143 4.51 -35.83 -5.80
N PHE A 144 3.59 -36.56 -5.18
CA PHE A 144 2.21 -36.13 -4.98
C PHE A 144 1.86 -36.24 -3.49
N ILE A 145 1.33 -35.18 -2.95
CA ILE A 145 0.87 -35.08 -1.56
C ILE A 145 -0.64 -34.88 -1.58
N PRO A 146 -1.45 -35.93 -1.31
CA PRO A 146 -2.90 -35.84 -1.31
C PRO A 146 -3.37 -34.98 -0.13
N PHE A 147 -4.41 -34.17 -0.34
CA PHE A 147 -5.02 -33.39 0.73
C PHE A 147 -5.91 -34.25 1.64
N GLU A 148 -6.61 -35.23 1.08
CA GLU A 148 -7.29 -36.26 1.86
C GLU A 148 -6.31 -37.38 2.31
N PRO A 149 -6.46 -37.97 3.49
CA PRO A 149 -7.60 -37.87 4.40
C PRO A 149 -7.53 -36.70 5.41
N ALA A 150 -6.50 -35.85 5.37
CA ALA A 150 -6.31 -34.80 6.37
C ALA A 150 -7.50 -33.81 6.46
N LEU A 151 -8.15 -33.52 5.34
CA LEU A 151 -9.27 -32.60 5.30
C LEU A 151 -10.58 -33.19 5.86
N GLU A 152 -10.77 -34.49 5.86
CA GLU A 152 -12.03 -35.12 6.27
C GLU A 152 -13.26 -34.52 5.55
N GLY A 153 -13.13 -34.16 4.27
CA GLY A 153 -14.16 -33.51 3.48
C GLY A 153 -14.48 -32.04 3.88
N LYS A 154 -13.65 -31.40 4.73
CA LYS A 154 -13.83 -30.03 5.22
C LYS A 154 -13.18 -28.99 4.28
N ALA A 155 -13.80 -28.77 3.13
CA ALA A 155 -13.44 -27.69 2.19
C ALA A 155 -14.46 -26.52 2.32
N PRO A 156 -14.13 -25.28 1.89
CA PRO A 156 -12.80 -24.86 1.41
C PRO A 156 -11.74 -24.87 2.51
N PHE A 157 -10.47 -24.90 2.12
CA PHE A 157 -9.34 -24.98 3.03
C PHE A 157 -8.16 -24.11 2.57
N VAL A 158 -7.15 -24.00 3.43
CA VAL A 158 -5.97 -23.14 3.18
C VAL A 158 -4.71 -23.96 3.32
N ILE A 159 -3.75 -23.77 2.43
CA ILE A 159 -2.37 -24.25 2.60
C ILE A 159 -1.60 -23.19 3.41
N HIS A 160 -0.90 -23.61 4.45
CA HIS A 160 0.01 -22.74 5.21
C HIS A 160 1.46 -22.95 4.79
N ASN A 161 2.01 -24.15 4.97
CA ASN A 161 3.43 -24.38 4.78
C ASN A 161 3.73 -25.73 4.14
N LEU A 162 4.91 -25.81 3.47
CA LEU A 162 5.61 -27.03 3.20
C LEU A 162 6.40 -27.43 4.45
N ILE A 163 6.25 -28.67 4.90
CA ILE A 163 6.94 -29.20 6.07
C ILE A 163 7.92 -30.29 5.63
N PHE A 164 9.14 -30.18 6.08
CA PHE A 164 10.25 -31.09 5.79
C PHE A 164 10.65 -31.78 7.08
N THR A 165 10.66 -33.10 7.12
CA THR A 165 11.13 -33.88 8.26
C THR A 165 12.34 -34.65 7.83
N ALA A 166 13.51 -34.36 8.37
CA ALA A 166 14.75 -35.05 8.03
C ALA A 166 14.89 -36.34 8.85
N ASP A 167 15.29 -37.48 8.25
CA ASP A 167 15.58 -38.72 8.96
C ASP A 167 16.83 -38.56 9.86
N LYS A 168 17.78 -37.68 9.45
CA LYS A 168 19.04 -37.44 10.15
C LYS A 168 19.35 -35.97 10.28
N ALA A 169 20.01 -35.63 11.41
CA ALA A 169 20.59 -34.29 11.58
C ALA A 169 21.63 -34.00 10.48
N GLY A 170 21.71 -32.72 10.05
CA GLY A 170 22.69 -32.29 9.07
C GLY A 170 22.28 -31.03 8.31
N LYS A 171 23.28 -30.48 7.64
CA LYS A 171 23.11 -29.33 6.74
C LYS A 171 23.08 -29.80 5.30
N GLY A 172 22.30 -29.11 4.47
CA GLY A 172 22.26 -29.40 3.05
C GLY A 172 21.30 -28.51 2.29
N GLU A 173 21.09 -28.90 1.07
CA GLU A 173 20.09 -28.27 0.19
C GLU A 173 19.26 -29.33 -0.52
N MET A 174 18.07 -28.93 -0.94
CA MET A 174 17.18 -29.72 -1.76
C MET A 174 16.64 -28.80 -2.84
N LEU A 175 16.48 -29.29 -4.05
CA LEU A 175 15.87 -28.53 -5.13
C LEU A 175 14.41 -28.94 -5.31
N ILE A 176 13.56 -27.97 -5.54
CA ILE A 176 12.11 -28.14 -5.71
C ILE A 176 11.70 -27.38 -6.96
N ASP A 177 10.71 -27.89 -7.69
CA ASP A 177 10.20 -27.18 -8.85
C ASP A 177 8.74 -27.52 -9.12
N ASP A 178 8.08 -26.69 -9.94
CA ASP A 178 6.73 -26.92 -10.43
C ASP A 178 5.72 -27.24 -9.31
N LEU A 179 5.53 -26.35 -8.36
CA LEU A 179 4.47 -26.48 -7.34
C LEU A 179 3.10 -26.33 -8.00
N GLN A 180 2.33 -27.41 -8.06
CA GLN A 180 1.06 -27.50 -8.79
C GLN A 180 -0.05 -28.07 -7.92
N VAL A 181 -1.20 -27.40 -7.86
CA VAL A 181 -2.43 -28.01 -7.31
C VAL A 181 -3.09 -28.84 -8.40
N GLU A 182 -3.34 -30.11 -8.09
CA GLU A 182 -4.14 -30.98 -8.93
C GLU A 182 -5.61 -30.87 -8.56
N TYR A 183 -6.46 -30.68 -9.56
CA TYR A 183 -7.90 -30.58 -9.43
C TYR A 183 -8.60 -31.71 -10.16
N SER A 184 -9.61 -32.32 -9.53
CA SER A 184 -10.52 -33.25 -10.19
C SER A 184 -11.31 -32.56 -11.30
N THR A 185 -11.68 -31.28 -11.09
CA THR A 185 -12.34 -30.42 -12.07
C THR A 185 -11.76 -29.01 -11.91
N LEU A 186 -11.30 -28.39 -13.01
CA LEU A 186 -10.79 -27.03 -12.99
C LEU A 186 -11.86 -26.07 -12.52
N PRO A 187 -11.59 -25.17 -11.57
CA PRO A 187 -12.55 -24.12 -11.16
C PRO A 187 -13.06 -23.34 -12.38
N GLU A 188 -14.36 -23.02 -12.39
CA GLU A 188 -15.03 -22.37 -13.52
C GLU A 188 -14.42 -21.02 -13.91
N GLU A 189 -13.98 -20.27 -12.90
CA GLU A 189 -13.32 -18.97 -13.10
C GLU A 189 -11.89 -19.11 -13.69
N SER A 190 -11.29 -20.28 -13.56
CA SER A 190 -9.91 -20.52 -14.01
C SER A 190 -9.86 -20.71 -15.52
N ALA A 191 -8.87 -20.06 -16.17
CA ALA A 191 -8.58 -20.33 -17.57
C ALA A 191 -7.85 -21.69 -17.72
N PRO A 192 -8.03 -22.41 -18.82
CA PRO A 192 -7.28 -23.63 -19.11
C PRO A 192 -5.77 -23.38 -19.32
N LEU A 193 -5.39 -22.12 -19.49
CA LEU A 193 -4.03 -21.64 -19.68
C LEU A 193 -3.60 -20.83 -18.46
N GLY A 194 -2.48 -21.17 -17.85
CA GLY A 194 -1.78 -20.35 -16.86
C GLY A 194 -0.73 -19.47 -17.52
N ALA A 195 -0.41 -18.33 -16.92
CA ALA A 195 0.67 -17.47 -17.36
C ALA A 195 1.36 -16.82 -16.16
N LEU A 196 2.70 -16.91 -16.15
CA LEU A 196 3.56 -16.22 -15.17
C LEU A 196 4.60 -15.39 -15.92
N PRO A 197 4.94 -14.19 -15.44
CA PRO A 197 5.97 -13.38 -16.06
C PRO A 197 7.36 -13.99 -15.81
N VAL A 198 8.18 -14.02 -16.83
CA VAL A 198 9.61 -14.36 -16.72
C VAL A 198 10.37 -13.06 -16.55
N TYR A 199 10.39 -12.52 -15.33
CA TYR A 199 10.87 -11.17 -15.09
C TYR A 199 12.22 -11.21 -14.38
N ARG A 200 13.26 -10.97 -15.14
CA ARG A 200 14.65 -10.89 -14.67
C ARG A 200 15.28 -9.53 -14.95
N GLN A 201 14.61 -8.72 -15.76
CA GLN A 201 15.05 -7.39 -16.14
C GLN A 201 14.21 -6.33 -15.41
N LEU A 202 14.86 -5.40 -14.75
CA LEU A 202 14.20 -4.32 -14.05
C LEU A 202 13.82 -3.19 -15.03
N GLY A 203 12.70 -3.35 -15.73
CA GLY A 203 12.17 -2.34 -16.65
C GLY A 203 13.04 -2.11 -17.90
N TRP A 204 12.77 -1.04 -18.60
CA TRP A 204 13.44 -0.67 -19.85
C TRP A 204 13.91 0.78 -19.80
N ARG A 205 14.84 1.14 -20.71
CA ARG A 205 15.26 2.54 -20.89
C ARG A 205 14.50 3.18 -22.05
N PRO A 206 14.37 4.52 -22.04
CA PRO A 206 13.89 5.24 -23.23
C PRO A 206 14.73 4.88 -24.45
N GLY A 207 14.08 4.56 -25.57
CA GLY A 207 14.74 4.16 -26.81
C GLY A 207 15.07 2.65 -26.91
N GLU A 208 14.83 1.85 -25.86
CA GLU A 208 14.96 0.39 -25.89
C GLU A 208 13.60 -0.27 -26.21
N PRO A 209 13.57 -1.39 -26.98
CA PRO A 209 12.34 -2.15 -27.16
C PRO A 209 11.85 -2.76 -25.85
N ALA A 210 10.59 -2.54 -25.52
CA ALA A 210 9.97 -3.20 -24.37
C ALA A 210 9.41 -4.56 -24.80
N VAL A 211 10.02 -5.64 -24.29
CA VAL A 211 9.71 -7.02 -24.67
C VAL A 211 9.48 -7.87 -23.42
N PRO A 212 8.32 -7.73 -22.74
CA PRO A 212 7.97 -8.62 -21.63
C PRO A 212 7.81 -10.05 -22.12
N GLU A 213 8.32 -11.00 -21.32
CA GLU A 213 8.23 -12.42 -21.56
C GLU A 213 7.35 -13.10 -20.53
N TYR A 214 6.55 -14.06 -20.97
CA TYR A 214 5.65 -14.83 -20.11
C TYR A 214 5.79 -16.32 -20.40
N ARG A 215 5.84 -17.12 -19.33
CA ARG A 215 5.77 -18.57 -19.40
C ARG A 215 4.31 -18.99 -19.33
N PHE A 216 3.81 -19.53 -20.43
CA PHE A 216 2.48 -20.10 -20.50
C PHE A 216 2.54 -21.59 -20.19
N ARG A 217 1.54 -22.08 -19.44
CA ARG A 217 1.39 -23.49 -19.11
C ARG A 217 -0.04 -23.95 -19.38
N ASN A 218 -0.16 -25.05 -20.14
CA ASN A 218 -1.42 -25.75 -20.31
C ASN A 218 -1.78 -26.47 -19.00
N ARG A 219 -2.92 -26.15 -18.43
CA ARG A 219 -3.44 -26.75 -17.17
C ARG A 219 -4.15 -28.08 -17.36
N LEU A 220 -4.37 -28.49 -18.59
CA LEU A 220 -5.21 -29.63 -18.94
C LEU A 220 -4.39 -30.80 -19.47
N GLY A 221 -4.89 -32.02 -19.25
CA GLY A 221 -4.34 -33.25 -19.80
C GLY A 221 -4.62 -33.47 -21.30
N LYS A 222 -5.01 -32.41 -22.03
CA LYS A 222 -5.24 -32.40 -23.49
C LYS A 222 -4.51 -31.21 -24.11
N PRO A 223 -4.16 -31.26 -25.41
CA PRO A 223 -3.49 -30.15 -26.09
C PRO A 223 -4.31 -28.85 -25.97
N PHE A 224 -3.63 -27.73 -25.84
CA PHE A 224 -4.21 -26.38 -25.84
C PHE A 224 -3.72 -25.62 -27.07
N ARG A 225 -4.65 -24.95 -27.76
CA ARG A 225 -4.31 -23.98 -28.80
C ARG A 225 -5.25 -22.77 -28.68
N GLY A 226 -4.65 -21.56 -28.67
CA GLY A 226 -5.43 -20.33 -28.55
C GLY A 226 -4.62 -19.08 -28.82
N ILE A 227 -5.28 -17.93 -28.92
CA ILE A 227 -4.65 -16.61 -29.07
C ILE A 227 -4.74 -15.87 -27.74
N VAL A 228 -3.61 -15.45 -27.22
CA VAL A 228 -3.52 -14.57 -26.06
C VAL A 228 -3.27 -13.14 -26.52
N LYS A 229 -3.78 -12.19 -25.75
CA LYS A 229 -3.62 -10.76 -26.01
C LYS A 229 -2.98 -10.10 -24.80
N MET A 230 -1.93 -9.33 -25.05
CA MET A 230 -1.31 -8.48 -24.04
C MET A 230 -1.52 -7.02 -24.43
N ARG A 231 -2.04 -6.24 -23.47
CA ARG A 231 -2.23 -4.81 -23.62
C ARG A 231 -1.31 -4.05 -22.66
N VAL A 232 -0.62 -3.04 -23.17
CA VAL A 232 0.22 -2.12 -22.40
C VAL A 232 -0.20 -0.69 -22.74
N GLY A 233 -0.91 -0.03 -21.85
CA GLY A 233 -1.57 1.24 -22.16
C GLY A 233 -2.52 1.08 -23.36
N GLU A 234 -2.25 1.82 -24.44
CA GLU A 234 -3.05 1.76 -25.68
C GLU A 234 -2.53 0.74 -26.71
N ARG A 235 -1.35 0.14 -26.48
CA ARG A 235 -0.76 -0.84 -27.41
C ARG A 235 -1.23 -2.25 -27.07
N GLU A 236 -1.60 -3.04 -28.10
CA GLU A 236 -2.00 -4.44 -27.96
C GLU A 236 -1.15 -5.33 -28.89
N VAL A 237 -0.67 -6.44 -28.35
CA VAL A 237 0.07 -7.48 -29.08
C VAL A 237 -0.60 -8.83 -28.85
N SER A 238 -0.90 -9.55 -29.94
CA SER A 238 -1.47 -10.90 -29.89
C SER A 238 -0.42 -11.96 -30.24
N ARG A 239 -0.50 -13.12 -29.57
CA ARG A 239 0.36 -14.28 -29.84
C ARG A 239 -0.44 -15.58 -29.83
N GLU A 240 -0.13 -16.48 -30.73
CA GLU A 240 -0.66 -17.84 -30.71
C GLU A 240 0.13 -18.68 -29.69
N VAL A 241 -0.61 -19.41 -28.88
CA VAL A 241 -0.10 -20.34 -27.87
C VAL A 241 -0.56 -21.75 -28.28
N ASP A 242 0.39 -22.64 -28.55
CA ASP A 242 0.14 -24.05 -28.85
C ASP A 242 1.00 -24.88 -27.92
N LEU A 243 0.35 -25.67 -27.04
CA LEU A 243 1.00 -26.42 -25.96
C LEU A 243 0.47 -27.87 -25.90
N PRO A 244 1.34 -28.87 -25.73
CA PRO A 244 0.91 -30.21 -25.41
C PRO A 244 0.23 -30.29 -24.04
N PRO A 245 -0.35 -31.43 -23.66
CA PRO A 245 -0.89 -31.65 -22.33
C PRO A 245 0.13 -31.32 -21.24
N TYR A 246 -0.26 -30.44 -20.28
CA TYR A 246 0.58 -29.92 -19.20
C TYR A 246 1.91 -29.26 -19.66
N GLY A 247 2.06 -29.02 -20.96
CA GLY A 247 3.26 -28.39 -21.49
C GLY A 247 3.37 -26.91 -21.17
N ALA A 248 4.58 -26.39 -21.22
CA ALA A 248 4.87 -24.99 -21.04
C ALA A 248 5.73 -24.41 -22.18
N LYS A 249 5.65 -23.08 -22.36
CA LYS A 249 6.44 -22.35 -23.35
C LYS A 249 6.58 -20.88 -22.94
N VAL A 250 7.77 -20.33 -23.09
CA VAL A 250 8.01 -18.88 -22.95
C VAL A 250 7.69 -18.18 -24.26
N ILE A 251 6.95 -17.07 -24.18
CA ILE A 251 6.54 -16.24 -25.32
C ILE A 251 6.82 -14.78 -25.00
N ALA A 252 7.49 -14.12 -25.94
CA ALA A 252 7.82 -12.69 -25.87
C ALA A 252 6.78 -11.83 -26.60
N PHE A 253 6.48 -10.66 -26.03
CA PHE A 253 5.56 -9.67 -26.56
C PHE A 253 6.33 -8.39 -26.84
N ASP A 254 6.65 -8.12 -28.10
CA ASP A 254 7.36 -6.92 -28.50
C ASP A 254 6.39 -5.76 -28.70
N PHE A 255 6.48 -4.76 -27.81
CA PHE A 255 5.72 -3.52 -27.87
C PHE A 255 6.46 -2.38 -28.59
N GLY A 256 7.66 -2.66 -29.11
CA GLY A 256 8.51 -1.65 -29.72
C GLY A 256 9.08 -0.68 -28.69
N VAL A 257 9.54 0.45 -29.21
CA VAL A 257 10.26 1.46 -28.43
C VAL A 257 9.29 2.43 -27.77
N PHE A 258 9.61 2.84 -26.55
CA PHE A 258 9.03 3.98 -25.85
C PHE A 258 10.09 5.09 -25.75
N ASP A 259 9.83 6.25 -26.35
CA ASP A 259 10.76 7.37 -26.38
C ASP A 259 10.74 8.19 -25.08
N ARG A 260 9.69 8.03 -24.29
CA ARG A 260 9.50 8.74 -23.01
C ARG A 260 9.52 7.75 -21.85
N LYS A 261 9.99 8.24 -20.71
CA LYS A 261 9.87 7.56 -19.42
C LYS A 261 8.41 7.47 -19.04
N THR A 262 7.97 6.29 -18.61
CA THR A 262 6.56 6.04 -18.29
C THR A 262 6.42 4.76 -17.48
N ALA A 263 5.30 4.60 -16.80
CA ALA A 263 4.89 3.32 -16.23
C ALA A 263 3.44 3.07 -16.66
N LEU A 264 3.24 2.00 -17.39
CA LEU A 264 1.97 1.65 -18.01
C LEU A 264 1.46 0.31 -17.47
N PRO A 265 0.15 0.20 -17.18
CA PRO A 265 -0.43 -1.06 -16.77
C PRO A 265 -0.36 -2.07 -17.91
N LEU A 266 -0.06 -3.32 -17.53
CA LEU A 266 -0.04 -4.47 -18.41
C LEU A 266 -1.19 -5.41 -18.04
N GLU A 267 -1.98 -5.81 -19.04
CA GLU A 267 -3.00 -6.85 -18.89
C GLU A 267 -2.79 -7.93 -19.95
N LEU A 268 -2.71 -9.18 -19.49
CA LEU A 268 -2.63 -10.36 -20.33
C LEU A 268 -3.95 -11.13 -20.23
N THR A 269 -4.57 -11.40 -21.38
CA THR A 269 -5.90 -12.03 -21.45
C THR A 269 -5.94 -13.16 -22.46
N TRP A 270 -6.85 -14.12 -22.21
CA TRP A 270 -7.26 -15.15 -23.14
C TRP A 270 -8.79 -15.22 -23.20
N GLU A 271 -9.40 -15.05 -24.38
CA GLU A 271 -10.86 -15.01 -24.58
C GLU A 271 -11.60 -14.10 -23.57
N GLY A 272 -10.99 -12.95 -23.25
CA GLY A 272 -11.52 -12.00 -22.28
C GLY A 272 -11.28 -12.37 -20.81
N LYS A 273 -10.83 -13.59 -20.50
CA LYS A 273 -10.40 -13.96 -19.15
C LYS A 273 -9.01 -13.39 -18.85
N LEU A 274 -8.87 -12.74 -17.70
CA LEU A 274 -7.60 -12.19 -17.24
C LEU A 274 -6.68 -13.34 -16.82
N LEU A 275 -5.46 -13.37 -17.37
CA LEU A 275 -4.41 -14.31 -17.00
C LEU A 275 -3.41 -13.68 -16.04
N HIS A 276 -3.06 -12.41 -16.27
CA HIS A 276 -2.10 -11.67 -15.44
C HIS A 276 -2.29 -10.16 -15.57
N ARG A 277 -1.99 -9.43 -14.49
CA ARG A 277 -1.82 -7.98 -14.44
C ARG A 277 -0.42 -7.64 -13.96
N GLY A 278 0.15 -6.57 -14.51
CA GLY A 278 1.49 -6.10 -14.14
C GLY A 278 1.80 -4.73 -14.72
N TRP A 279 3.08 -4.45 -14.92
CA TRP A 279 3.56 -3.15 -15.35
C TRP A 279 4.63 -3.27 -16.43
N VAL A 280 4.64 -2.31 -17.35
CA VAL A 280 5.77 -1.98 -18.21
C VAL A 280 6.26 -0.60 -17.79
N THR A 281 7.45 -0.56 -17.21
CA THR A 281 8.05 0.67 -16.71
C THR A 281 9.31 1.00 -17.48
N VAL A 282 9.32 2.20 -18.05
CA VAL A 282 10.44 2.79 -18.82
C VAL A 282 11.01 3.93 -17.99
N PHE A 283 12.24 3.79 -17.53
CA PHE A 283 12.87 4.78 -16.64
C PHE A 283 14.36 4.91 -16.92
N GLU A 284 14.97 5.99 -16.43
CA GLU A 284 16.42 6.16 -16.44
C GLU A 284 16.98 5.66 -15.10
N PRO A 285 17.78 4.58 -15.06
CA PRO A 285 18.36 4.11 -13.81
C PRO A 285 19.45 5.05 -13.30
N ASN A 286 19.58 5.13 -11.98
CA ASN A 286 20.72 5.75 -11.34
C ASN A 286 21.98 4.87 -11.46
N ARG A 287 23.15 5.43 -11.19
CA ARG A 287 24.41 4.68 -11.23
C ARG A 287 25.04 4.66 -9.84
N GLY A 288 24.51 3.81 -8.99
CA GLY A 288 24.93 3.68 -7.61
C GLY A 288 24.44 4.83 -6.72
N ARG A 289 25.01 4.92 -5.53
CA ARG A 289 24.65 5.93 -4.53
C ARG A 289 25.00 7.33 -4.99
N LEU A 290 24.03 8.20 -5.12
CA LEU A 290 24.17 9.59 -5.55
C LEU A 290 24.33 10.57 -4.39
N ASN A 291 23.69 10.26 -3.27
CA ASN A 291 23.58 11.16 -2.13
C ASN A 291 24.84 11.13 -1.27
N ARG A 292 25.37 12.30 -0.93
CA ARG A 292 26.54 12.48 -0.06
C ARG A 292 26.22 13.31 1.18
N ARG A 293 24.97 13.71 1.34
CA ARG A 293 24.48 14.55 2.43
C ARG A 293 23.24 13.92 3.05
N PRO A 294 22.96 14.14 4.32
CA PRO A 294 21.65 13.82 4.88
C PRO A 294 20.55 14.57 4.14
N MET A 295 19.38 14.08 3.92
CA MET A 295 18.79 12.87 4.46
C MET A 295 19.21 11.61 3.68
N TRP A 296 19.20 10.44 4.36
CA TRP A 296 19.39 9.13 3.73
C TRP A 296 18.09 8.68 3.05
N PHE A 297 18.20 8.26 1.79
CA PHE A 297 17.12 7.59 1.06
C PHE A 297 17.24 6.10 1.31
N SER A 298 16.19 5.50 1.85
CA SER A 298 16.18 4.10 2.27
C SER A 298 14.94 3.36 1.80
N VAL A 299 15.01 2.04 1.81
CA VAL A 299 13.91 1.15 1.53
C VAL A 299 14.01 -0.08 2.42
N GLU A 300 12.87 -0.62 2.83
CA GLU A 300 12.84 -1.88 3.56
C GLU A 300 12.97 -3.06 2.60
N ASP A 301 13.93 -3.94 2.89
CA ASP A 301 14.09 -5.22 2.22
C ASP A 301 14.03 -6.33 3.26
N GLN A 302 13.08 -7.24 3.09
CA GLN A 302 12.85 -8.32 4.06
C GLN A 302 13.76 -9.52 3.82
N GLU A 303 15.02 -9.27 3.69
CA GLU A 303 16.06 -10.22 3.30
C GLU A 303 16.20 -11.43 4.24
N LEU A 304 15.77 -11.33 5.50
CA LEU A 304 15.72 -12.48 6.41
C LEU A 304 14.82 -13.60 5.90
N ASN A 305 13.87 -13.23 5.09
CA ASN A 305 12.82 -14.10 4.58
C ASN A 305 13.08 -14.51 3.13
N ASN A 306 14.03 -13.85 2.47
CA ASN A 306 14.39 -14.12 1.10
C ASN A 306 15.46 -15.19 1.02
N ALA A 307 15.44 -15.98 -0.05
CA ALA A 307 16.58 -16.83 -0.38
C ALA A 307 17.77 -15.98 -0.87
N PRO A 308 19.00 -16.52 -0.81
CA PRO A 308 20.19 -15.79 -1.22
C PRO A 308 20.15 -15.22 -2.65
N ALA A 309 19.47 -15.89 -3.58
CA ALA A 309 19.29 -15.42 -4.96
C ALA A 309 18.38 -14.19 -5.03
N GLU A 310 17.33 -14.15 -4.23
CA GLU A 310 16.42 -13.00 -4.12
C GLU A 310 17.15 -11.80 -3.54
N ASN A 311 17.89 -11.98 -2.44
CA ASN A 311 18.71 -10.92 -1.87
C ASN A 311 19.75 -10.38 -2.86
N ALA A 312 20.37 -11.25 -3.65
CA ALA A 312 21.32 -10.85 -4.68
C ALA A 312 20.63 -10.03 -5.80
N LEU A 313 19.42 -10.40 -6.17
CA LEU A 313 18.62 -9.68 -7.16
C LEU A 313 18.23 -8.30 -6.63
N HIS A 314 17.62 -8.21 -5.45
CA HIS A 314 17.22 -6.94 -4.83
C HIS A 314 18.43 -6.03 -4.64
N ALA A 315 19.54 -6.54 -4.10
CA ALA A 315 20.77 -5.80 -3.95
C ALA A 315 21.32 -5.24 -5.28
N SER A 316 21.07 -5.93 -6.41
CA SER A 316 21.45 -5.42 -7.74
C SER A 316 20.61 -4.22 -8.21
N TRP A 317 19.39 -4.07 -7.71
CA TRP A 317 18.47 -2.99 -8.10
C TRP A 317 18.64 -1.71 -7.29
N LEU A 318 19.07 -1.83 -6.03
CA LEU A 318 19.21 -0.69 -5.14
C LEU A 318 20.13 0.40 -5.70
N PRO A 319 21.29 0.09 -6.33
CA PRO A 319 22.08 1.09 -7.02
C PRO A 319 21.39 1.74 -8.22
N LEU A 320 20.49 1.01 -8.91
CA LEU A 320 19.72 1.56 -10.04
C LEU A 320 18.63 2.52 -9.56
N LEU A 321 18.10 2.29 -8.36
CA LEU A 321 17.20 3.20 -7.68
C LEU A 321 17.96 4.41 -7.13
N GLY A 322 19.18 4.20 -6.63
CA GLY A 322 20.05 5.23 -6.04
C GLY A 322 19.91 5.40 -4.53
N VAL A 323 19.28 4.45 -3.84
CA VAL A 323 19.11 4.48 -2.38
C VAL A 323 20.45 4.34 -1.65
N ASP A 324 20.52 4.90 -0.45
CA ASP A 324 21.70 4.91 0.39
C ASP A 324 21.78 3.71 1.33
N MET A 325 20.62 3.22 1.77
CA MET A 325 20.51 2.34 2.91
C MET A 325 19.30 1.41 2.76
N ILE A 326 19.35 0.24 3.37
CA ILE A 326 18.17 -0.60 3.61
C ILE A 326 17.87 -0.69 5.10
N ARG A 327 16.60 -0.86 5.44
CA ARG A 327 16.17 -1.35 6.75
C ARG A 327 16.08 -2.87 6.68
N ALA A 328 16.81 -3.53 7.57
CA ALA A 328 17.08 -4.96 7.57
C ALA A 328 16.70 -5.56 8.93
N GLY A 329 15.89 -6.62 8.93
CA GLY A 329 15.37 -7.21 10.16
C GLY A 329 16.33 -8.19 10.84
N VAL A 330 16.30 -8.24 12.17
CA VAL A 330 16.91 -9.30 13.01
C VAL A 330 15.92 -9.72 14.09
N MET A 331 15.82 -11.02 14.33
CA MET A 331 14.99 -11.57 15.39
C MET A 331 15.80 -12.48 16.33
N GLY A 332 15.20 -12.91 17.43
CA GLY A 332 15.83 -13.82 18.39
C GLY A 332 16.26 -15.18 17.84
N ASN A 333 15.76 -15.56 16.65
CA ASN A 333 16.16 -16.80 15.95
C ASN A 333 17.63 -16.82 15.53
N VAL A 334 18.33 -15.69 15.59
CA VAL A 334 19.78 -15.63 15.33
C VAL A 334 20.62 -16.33 16.40
N GLU A 335 20.05 -16.58 17.58
CA GLU A 335 20.73 -17.31 18.66
C GLU A 335 19.72 -18.13 19.48
N MET A 336 18.97 -19.04 18.84
CA MET A 336 17.97 -19.87 19.53
C MET A 336 18.56 -20.71 20.65
N THR A 337 19.78 -21.18 20.49
CA THR A 337 20.56 -21.88 21.51
C THR A 337 21.69 -20.97 22.01
N LYS A 338 21.76 -20.71 23.31
CA LYS A 338 22.78 -19.88 23.93
C LYS A 338 24.20 -20.27 23.49
N GLY A 339 24.96 -19.30 23.05
CA GLY A 339 26.32 -19.49 22.54
C GLY A 339 26.42 -20.00 21.08
N ARG A 340 25.28 -20.16 20.39
CA ARG A 340 25.24 -20.55 18.97
C ARG A 340 24.71 -19.41 18.09
N PHE A 341 25.39 -18.28 18.13
CA PHE A 341 25.05 -17.11 17.32
C PHE A 341 25.30 -17.38 15.84
N LYS A 342 24.31 -17.13 14.98
CA LYS A 342 24.34 -17.42 13.53
C LYS A 342 25.07 -16.34 12.71
N ALA A 343 26.24 -15.88 13.15
CA ALA A 343 27.00 -14.78 12.55
C ALA A 343 27.29 -15.00 11.04
N GLU A 344 27.62 -16.24 10.66
CA GLU A 344 27.97 -16.54 9.26
C GLU A 344 26.75 -16.49 8.35
N ALA A 345 25.61 -16.99 8.82
CA ALA A 345 24.35 -16.93 8.08
C ALA A 345 23.92 -15.47 7.83
N LEU A 346 24.00 -14.61 8.85
CA LEU A 346 23.68 -13.19 8.71
C LEU A 346 24.65 -12.47 7.77
N ARG A 347 25.95 -12.77 7.83
CA ARG A 347 26.94 -12.21 6.89
C ARG A 347 26.62 -12.61 5.45
N LYS A 348 26.31 -13.89 5.22
CA LYS A 348 25.92 -14.39 3.89
C LYS A 348 24.67 -13.69 3.38
N LEU A 349 23.69 -13.45 4.26
CA LEU A 349 22.43 -12.80 3.95
C LEU A 349 22.63 -11.36 3.46
N TRP A 350 23.41 -10.55 4.18
CA TRP A 350 23.59 -9.12 3.87
C TRP A 350 24.77 -8.83 2.93
N GLN A 351 25.59 -9.83 2.62
CA GLN A 351 26.77 -9.65 1.76
C GLN A 351 26.44 -9.05 0.39
N PRO A 352 25.33 -9.43 -0.30
CA PRO A 352 24.94 -8.80 -1.57
C PRO A 352 24.73 -7.29 -1.44
N HIS A 353 24.02 -6.84 -0.41
CA HIS A 353 23.73 -5.42 -0.13
C HIS A 353 25.00 -4.63 0.19
N ILE A 354 25.88 -5.20 1.03
CA ILE A 354 27.16 -4.61 1.38
C ILE A 354 28.03 -4.45 0.13
N ARG A 355 28.09 -5.47 -0.75
CA ARG A 355 28.82 -5.40 -2.03
C ARG A 355 28.25 -4.37 -2.99
N ALA A 356 26.94 -4.16 -2.96
CA ALA A 356 26.28 -3.10 -3.71
C ALA A 356 26.57 -1.69 -3.16
N GLY A 357 27.29 -1.56 -2.04
CA GLY A 357 27.62 -0.29 -1.42
C GLY A 357 26.49 0.33 -0.61
N VAL A 358 25.48 -0.44 -0.24
CA VAL A 358 24.30 -0.01 0.52
C VAL A 358 24.60 -0.16 2.02
N MET A 359 24.25 0.84 2.82
CA MET A 359 24.34 0.79 4.28
C MET A 359 23.18 -0.04 4.86
N LEU A 360 23.39 -0.53 6.09
CA LEU A 360 22.41 -1.28 6.84
C LEU A 360 21.92 -0.48 8.05
N GLN A 361 20.63 -0.31 8.15
CA GLN A 361 19.88 -0.01 9.36
C GLN A 361 19.30 -1.32 9.85
N ILE A 362 19.73 -1.80 10.99
CA ILE A 362 19.32 -3.08 11.52
C ILE A 362 18.14 -2.85 12.49
N ASP A 363 16.98 -3.40 12.14
CA ASP A 363 15.81 -3.44 13.01
C ASP A 363 15.79 -4.75 13.82
N TYR A 364 15.70 -4.65 15.14
CA TYR A 364 15.40 -5.79 15.98
C TYR A 364 13.89 -5.92 16.16
N ALA A 365 13.27 -6.84 15.44
CA ALA A 365 11.82 -6.93 15.32
C ALA A 365 11.06 -7.49 16.54
N GLY A 366 11.74 -7.85 17.64
CA GLY A 366 11.07 -7.88 18.94
C GLY A 366 10.95 -9.20 19.70
N TYR A 367 11.22 -10.38 19.13
CA TYR A 367 11.16 -11.62 19.90
C TYR A 367 12.54 -12.05 20.35
N PHE A 368 12.72 -12.21 21.69
CA PHE A 368 13.97 -12.72 22.25
C PHE A 368 14.08 -14.24 22.10
N PRO A 369 15.34 -14.78 22.03
CA PRO A 369 15.54 -16.23 22.07
C PRO A 369 14.97 -16.83 23.35
N PRO A 370 14.57 -18.14 23.36
CA PRO A 370 13.97 -18.78 24.52
C PRO A 370 14.80 -18.73 25.79
N TRP A 371 16.14 -18.69 25.67
CA TRP A 371 17.04 -18.59 26.82
C TRP A 371 17.13 -17.17 27.41
N VAL A 372 16.66 -16.16 26.68
CA VAL A 372 16.56 -14.76 27.14
C VAL A 372 15.18 -14.47 27.71
N ALA A 373 14.14 -15.01 27.10
CA ALA A 373 12.78 -14.79 27.54
C ALA A 373 12.55 -15.35 28.96
N ALA A 374 11.95 -14.56 29.85
CA ALA A 374 11.66 -14.97 31.21
C ALA A 374 10.54 -16.02 31.27
N ARG A 375 9.61 -15.96 30.31
CA ARG A 375 8.52 -16.93 30.10
C ARG A 375 8.30 -17.09 28.59
N PRO A 376 8.01 -18.31 28.14
CA PRO A 376 7.60 -18.50 26.76
C PRO A 376 6.34 -17.68 26.45
N GLN A 377 6.39 -16.82 25.43
CA GLN A 377 5.26 -16.17 24.77
C GLN A 377 4.43 -15.14 25.56
N THR A 378 4.91 -14.53 26.64
CA THR A 378 4.06 -13.58 27.40
C THR A 378 4.17 -12.15 26.92
N SER A 379 5.34 -11.65 26.62
CA SER A 379 5.58 -10.32 26.08
C SER A 379 6.96 -10.33 25.41
N PRO A 380 7.15 -9.66 24.28
CA PRO A 380 8.46 -9.60 23.66
C PRO A 380 9.52 -9.00 24.59
N MET A 381 9.13 -8.31 25.65
CA MET A 381 10.03 -7.62 26.60
C MET A 381 10.14 -8.29 27.98
N ASP A 382 9.44 -9.40 28.26
CA ASP A 382 9.59 -10.13 29.52
C ASP A 382 10.80 -11.07 29.43
N CYS A 383 11.95 -10.62 29.94
CA CYS A 383 13.22 -11.31 29.82
C CYS A 383 14.03 -11.38 31.11
N ASN A 384 14.96 -12.35 31.15
CA ASN A 384 16.00 -12.41 32.15
C ASN A 384 17.06 -11.37 31.82
N TRP A 385 17.22 -10.35 32.64
CA TRP A 385 18.08 -9.21 32.36
C TRP A 385 19.58 -9.57 32.20
N ALA A 386 20.08 -10.57 32.91
CA ALA A 386 21.46 -11.01 32.74
C ALA A 386 21.68 -11.69 31.37
N GLU A 387 20.70 -12.49 30.95
CA GLU A 387 20.74 -13.13 29.64
C GLU A 387 20.45 -12.13 28.51
N PHE A 388 19.59 -11.16 28.74
CA PHE A 388 19.38 -10.02 27.83
C PHE A 388 20.66 -9.25 27.58
N ASP A 389 21.41 -8.89 28.63
CA ASP A 389 22.67 -8.16 28.50
C ASP A 389 23.69 -8.96 27.67
N LEU A 390 23.79 -10.27 27.88
CA LEU A 390 24.68 -11.15 27.13
C LEU A 390 24.27 -11.23 25.65
N PHE A 391 23.00 -11.36 25.38
CA PHE A 391 22.48 -11.40 24.00
C PHE A 391 22.74 -10.08 23.27
N MET A 392 22.50 -8.92 23.92
CA MET A 392 22.81 -7.60 23.36
C MET A 392 24.31 -7.43 23.12
N GLU A 393 25.15 -8.00 23.99
CA GLU A 393 26.61 -8.00 23.79
C GLU A 393 27.00 -8.83 22.56
N HIS A 394 26.38 -9.99 22.33
CA HIS A 394 26.61 -10.80 21.12
C HIS A 394 26.22 -10.04 19.86
N LEU A 395 25.04 -9.41 19.84
CA LEU A 395 24.58 -8.57 18.73
C LEU A 395 25.53 -7.40 18.48
N ALA A 396 25.87 -6.64 19.50
CA ALA A 396 26.77 -5.47 19.37
C ALA A 396 28.14 -5.88 18.82
N LYS A 397 28.75 -6.94 19.35
CA LYS A 397 30.04 -7.47 18.85
C LYS A 397 29.94 -7.92 17.40
N PHE A 398 28.85 -8.54 17.01
CA PHE A 398 28.62 -8.95 15.63
C PHE A 398 28.51 -7.74 14.71
N PHE A 399 27.68 -6.75 15.05
CA PHE A 399 27.47 -5.55 14.21
C PHE A 399 28.76 -4.71 14.10
N HIS A 400 29.56 -4.65 15.14
CA HIS A 400 30.91 -4.05 15.06
C HIS A 400 31.78 -4.66 13.95
N THR A 401 31.61 -5.95 13.66
CA THR A 401 32.36 -6.67 12.61
C THR A 401 31.71 -6.62 11.24
N LEU A 402 30.49 -6.04 11.13
CA LEU A 402 29.70 -6.06 9.90
C LEU A 402 29.92 -4.75 9.11
N PRO A 403 30.63 -4.79 7.95
CA PRO A 403 30.78 -3.61 7.13
C PRO A 403 29.42 -3.07 6.67
N GLY A 404 29.23 -1.76 6.73
CA GLY A 404 28.01 -1.11 6.28
C GLY A 404 26.92 -0.98 7.34
N ALA A 405 26.96 -1.70 8.47
CA ALA A 405 26.07 -1.46 9.60
C ALA A 405 26.28 -0.03 10.15
N ARG A 406 25.21 0.73 10.31
CA ARG A 406 25.24 2.12 10.75
C ARG A 406 24.30 2.41 11.90
N TYR A 407 23.09 1.84 11.83
CA TYR A 407 22.00 2.11 12.77
C TYR A 407 21.48 0.79 13.32
N PHE A 408 21.11 0.81 14.59
CA PHE A 408 20.43 -0.27 15.27
C PHE A 408 19.13 0.27 15.86
N GLU A 409 18.01 -0.15 15.30
CA GLU A 409 16.65 0.16 15.75
C GLU A 409 16.19 -0.91 16.72
N PHE A 410 15.71 -0.49 17.89
CA PHE A 410 15.41 -1.44 18.95
C PHE A 410 13.90 -1.64 19.15
N ILE A 411 13.40 -2.75 18.68
CA ILE A 411 11.99 -3.20 18.69
C ILE A 411 11.11 -2.42 17.72
N ASN A 412 10.50 -3.15 16.79
CA ASN A 412 9.49 -2.62 15.88
C ASN A 412 8.23 -2.22 16.64
N GLU A 413 7.76 -0.98 16.47
CA GLU A 413 6.50 -0.43 16.99
C GLU A 413 6.24 -0.73 18.48
N PRO A 414 7.17 -0.46 19.37
CA PRO A 414 7.08 -0.94 20.75
C PRO A 414 5.89 -0.38 21.54
N ASN A 415 5.38 0.78 21.14
CA ASN A 415 4.20 1.37 21.77
C ASN A 415 2.86 0.72 21.34
N LEU A 416 2.88 -0.18 20.35
CA LEU A 416 1.71 -0.93 19.89
C LEU A 416 1.65 -2.35 20.49
N HIS A 417 2.70 -2.82 21.15
CA HIS A 417 2.71 -4.14 21.76
C HIS A 417 1.90 -4.18 23.07
N ASP A 418 1.22 -5.30 23.32
CA ASP A 418 0.46 -5.61 24.55
C ASP A 418 -0.57 -4.54 24.96
N VAL A 419 -1.08 -3.76 24.04
CA VAL A 419 -2.02 -2.64 24.30
C VAL A 419 -3.37 -3.13 24.85
N THR A 420 -3.76 -4.37 24.54
CA THR A 420 -5.02 -4.98 25.00
C THR A 420 -4.85 -5.80 26.27
N THR A 421 -3.62 -5.97 26.77
CA THR A 421 -3.34 -6.77 27.96
C THR A 421 -3.52 -5.92 29.23
N PRO A 422 -4.54 -6.18 30.08
CA PRO A 422 -4.73 -5.43 31.31
C PRO A 422 -3.49 -5.54 32.22
N GLY A 423 -2.98 -4.39 32.67
CA GLY A 423 -1.79 -4.30 33.51
C GLY A 423 -0.48 -4.65 32.78
N SER A 424 -0.45 -4.52 31.44
CA SER A 424 0.76 -4.68 30.65
C SER A 424 1.92 -3.85 31.23
N ARG A 425 3.11 -4.45 31.30
CA ARG A 425 4.34 -3.80 31.72
C ARG A 425 5.25 -3.48 30.53
N MET A 426 4.72 -3.49 29.32
CA MET A 426 5.50 -3.30 28.09
C MET A 426 6.32 -2.01 28.15
N THR A 427 5.70 -0.89 28.52
CA THR A 427 6.38 0.41 28.63
C THR A 427 7.54 0.35 29.65
N ASP A 428 7.32 -0.22 30.84
CA ASP A 428 8.37 -0.32 31.87
C ASP A 428 9.54 -1.20 31.42
N HIS A 429 9.23 -2.33 30.82
CA HIS A 429 10.24 -3.27 30.31
C HIS A 429 11.04 -2.67 29.16
N TYR A 430 10.39 -2.00 28.22
CA TYR A 430 11.08 -1.32 27.11
C TYR A 430 12.05 -0.24 27.64
N MET A 431 11.58 0.62 28.59
CA MET A 431 12.43 1.64 29.20
C MET A 431 13.62 1.04 29.99
N ALA A 432 13.42 -0.12 30.60
CA ALA A 432 14.51 -0.85 31.26
C ALA A 432 15.49 -1.45 30.24
N ALA A 433 14.98 -2.04 29.18
CA ALA A 433 15.80 -2.66 28.13
C ALA A 433 16.67 -1.66 27.40
N ILE A 434 16.12 -0.51 26.95
CA ILE A 434 16.91 0.49 26.20
C ILE A 434 18.01 1.10 27.07
N ARG A 435 17.75 1.33 28.37
CA ARG A 435 18.77 1.78 29.33
C ARG A 435 19.91 0.77 29.53
N ARG A 436 19.63 -0.52 29.44
CA ARG A 436 20.64 -1.59 29.56
C ARG A 436 21.39 -1.80 28.25
N MET A 437 20.69 -1.84 27.14
CA MET A 437 21.22 -2.08 25.82
C MET A 437 22.15 -0.98 25.33
N TYR A 438 21.77 0.29 25.51
CA TYR A 438 22.54 1.43 25.01
C TYR A 438 24.02 1.42 25.43
N PRO A 439 24.37 1.32 26.74
CA PRO A 439 25.78 1.29 27.16
C PRO A 439 26.52 0.05 26.65
N ILE A 440 25.85 -1.09 26.45
CA ILE A 440 26.44 -2.29 25.86
C ILE A 440 26.87 -2.02 24.42
N PHE A 441 25.97 -1.43 23.61
CA PHE A 441 26.31 -1.05 22.23
C PHE A 441 27.45 -0.03 22.20
N LYS A 442 27.38 1.00 23.06
CA LYS A 442 28.43 2.03 23.10
C LYS A 442 29.79 1.48 23.53
N LYS A 443 29.83 0.40 24.32
CA LYS A 443 31.05 -0.30 24.70
C LYS A 443 31.61 -1.20 23.61
N HIS A 444 30.75 -1.94 22.88
CA HIS A 444 31.17 -3.01 21.98
C HIS A 444 31.08 -2.65 20.49
N ALA A 445 30.25 -1.67 20.12
CA ALA A 445 30.05 -1.16 18.76
C ALA A 445 29.79 0.37 18.78
N PRO A 446 30.74 1.19 19.23
CA PRO A 446 30.57 2.63 19.45
C PRO A 446 30.22 3.41 18.16
N GLU A 447 30.56 2.88 17.00
CA GLU A 447 30.23 3.45 15.67
C GLU A 447 28.76 3.24 15.28
N ILE A 448 28.07 2.28 15.88
CA ILE A 448 26.65 2.03 15.61
C ILE A 448 25.82 3.09 16.36
N GLN A 449 24.96 3.78 15.60
CA GLN A 449 23.99 4.70 16.16
C GLN A 449 22.77 3.90 16.63
N VAL A 450 22.50 3.96 17.92
CA VAL A 450 21.33 3.30 18.52
C VAL A 450 20.11 4.20 18.33
N MET A 451 19.08 3.64 17.72
CA MET A 451 17.79 4.31 17.52
C MET A 451 16.77 3.81 18.54
N THR A 452 15.78 4.63 18.81
CA THR A 452 14.54 4.14 19.44
C THR A 452 13.90 3.08 18.54
N GLY A 453 12.96 2.31 19.03
CA GLY A 453 12.06 1.57 18.16
C GLY A 453 11.21 2.53 17.32
N GLY A 454 10.74 2.08 16.17
CA GLY A 454 9.85 2.86 15.31
C GLY A 454 8.50 3.10 15.99
N VAL A 455 8.38 4.17 16.78
CA VAL A 455 7.14 4.48 17.48
C VAL A 455 6.08 5.05 16.55
N CYS A 456 4.81 4.77 16.82
CA CYS A 456 3.65 5.28 16.08
C CYS A 456 2.96 6.39 16.90
N PRO A 457 3.24 7.68 16.64
CA PRO A 457 2.84 8.78 17.56
C PRO A 457 1.35 9.09 17.55
N ASP A 458 0.66 8.89 16.44
CA ASP A 458 -0.76 9.27 16.29
C ASP A 458 -1.69 8.05 16.20
N VAL A 459 -1.23 6.88 16.66
CA VAL A 459 -2.06 5.69 16.72
C VAL A 459 -2.84 5.69 18.04
N PRO A 460 -4.16 5.79 18.00
CA PRO A 460 -4.98 5.96 19.19
C PRO A 460 -4.97 4.74 20.14
N TYR A 461 -4.64 3.54 19.65
CA TYR A 461 -4.50 2.32 20.43
C TYR A 461 -3.03 2.04 20.79
N SER A 462 -2.28 3.03 21.21
CA SER A 462 -0.91 2.89 21.68
C SER A 462 -0.84 2.82 23.22
N GLN A 463 0.29 2.36 23.76
CA GLN A 463 0.56 2.38 25.20
C GLN A 463 0.55 3.83 25.72
N PRO A 464 -0.31 4.19 26.66
CA PRO A 464 -0.42 5.57 27.14
C PRO A 464 0.89 6.11 27.71
N GLY A 465 1.29 7.31 27.29
CA GLY A 465 2.48 7.98 27.79
C GLY A 465 3.80 7.31 27.44
N PHE A 466 3.80 6.32 26.50
CA PHE A 466 5.01 5.60 26.12
C PHE A 466 6.06 6.52 25.52
N ILE A 467 5.65 7.35 24.55
CA ILE A 467 6.59 8.20 23.80
C ILE A 467 7.13 9.30 24.71
N GLU A 468 6.30 9.92 25.54
CA GLU A 468 6.73 10.94 26.53
C GLU A 468 7.76 10.34 27.51
N ARG A 469 7.54 9.13 27.98
CA ARG A 469 8.48 8.44 28.88
C ARG A 469 9.79 8.10 28.19
N LEU A 470 9.74 7.73 26.90
CA LEU A 470 10.91 7.49 26.08
C LEU A 470 11.70 8.78 25.86
N MET A 471 11.03 9.87 25.51
CA MET A 471 11.65 11.18 25.30
C MET A 471 12.19 11.79 26.59
N ALA A 472 11.72 11.36 27.74
CA ALA A 472 12.29 11.75 29.05
C ALA A 472 13.66 11.11 29.35
N GLN A 473 14.19 10.23 28.47
CA GLN A 473 15.47 9.52 28.64
C GLN A 473 16.38 9.68 27.39
N PRO A 474 16.64 10.91 26.95
CA PRO A 474 17.37 11.13 25.70
C PRO A 474 18.81 10.60 25.70
N GLU A 475 19.39 10.30 26.87
CA GLU A 475 20.73 9.71 26.99
C GLU A 475 20.79 8.23 26.58
N THR A 476 19.66 7.57 26.33
CA THR A 476 19.58 6.13 26.05
C THR A 476 19.48 5.78 24.56
N PHE A 477 19.55 6.76 23.67
CA PHE A 477 19.54 6.56 22.21
C PHE A 477 20.30 7.70 21.50
N ASP A 478 20.73 7.48 20.27
CA ASP A 478 21.40 8.48 19.43
C ASP A 478 20.45 9.15 18.45
N ALA A 479 19.43 8.44 17.99
CA ALA A 479 18.44 8.90 17.04
C ALA A 479 17.03 8.43 17.40
N VAL A 480 16.03 9.15 16.91
CA VAL A 480 14.63 8.84 17.09
C VAL A 480 14.06 8.20 15.81
N ALA A 481 13.45 7.03 15.94
CA ALA A 481 12.72 6.36 14.88
C ALA A 481 11.21 6.49 15.12
N TYR A 482 10.43 6.70 14.04
CA TYR A 482 8.98 6.65 14.09
C TYR A 482 8.41 6.06 12.79
N HIS A 483 7.18 5.55 12.83
CA HIS A 483 6.46 5.01 11.69
C HIS A 483 5.23 5.85 11.38
N GLU A 484 4.92 6.00 10.07
CA GLU A 484 3.69 6.68 9.63
C GLU A 484 3.34 6.32 8.18
N HIS A 485 2.25 5.60 7.99
CA HIS A 485 1.78 5.15 6.69
C HIS A 485 0.70 6.04 6.06
N SER A 486 0.11 6.96 6.81
CA SER A 486 -0.97 7.79 6.29
C SER A 486 -0.52 8.63 5.09
N GLU A 487 -1.50 9.13 4.34
CA GLU A 487 -1.23 9.98 3.21
C GLU A 487 -0.79 11.38 3.62
N TYR A 488 -0.05 12.05 2.74
CA TYR A 488 0.15 13.48 2.83
C TYR A 488 -1.21 14.21 2.59
N PRO A 489 -1.65 15.20 3.43
CA PRO A 489 -0.85 15.91 4.43
C PRO A 489 -0.83 15.30 5.85
N ARG A 490 -1.66 14.29 6.17
CA ARG A 490 -1.70 13.69 7.52
C ARG A 490 -0.32 13.22 7.99
N TYR A 491 0.47 12.67 7.08
CA TYR A 491 1.87 12.32 7.32
C TYR A 491 2.68 13.49 7.90
N ALA A 492 2.46 14.70 7.38
CA ALA A 492 3.13 15.92 7.87
C ALA A 492 2.67 16.32 9.27
N ASP A 493 1.38 16.17 9.56
CA ASP A 493 0.79 16.47 10.87
C ASP A 493 1.36 15.54 11.95
N THR A 494 1.49 14.25 11.63
CA THR A 494 2.10 13.23 12.53
C THR A 494 3.55 13.56 12.84
N PHE A 495 4.33 13.99 11.85
CA PHE A 495 5.68 14.46 12.13
C PHE A 495 5.70 15.71 13.03
N GLY A 496 4.77 16.62 12.85
CA GLY A 496 4.55 17.75 13.75
C GLY A 496 4.27 17.30 15.19
N THR A 497 3.45 16.27 15.37
CA THR A 497 3.18 15.64 16.68
C THR A 497 4.47 15.05 17.26
N MET A 498 5.23 14.29 16.47
CA MET A 498 6.50 13.73 16.94
C MET A 498 7.48 14.80 17.41
N ARG A 499 7.59 15.89 16.65
CA ARG A 499 8.43 17.05 17.05
C ARG A 499 7.98 17.70 18.36
N ARG A 500 6.67 17.82 18.59
CA ARG A 500 6.12 18.31 19.87
C ARG A 500 6.48 17.39 21.03
N LEU A 501 6.34 16.08 20.85
CA LEU A 501 6.70 15.07 21.86
C LEU A 501 8.20 15.07 22.18
N MET A 502 9.06 15.32 21.20
CA MET A 502 10.50 15.47 21.41
C MET A 502 10.87 16.72 22.19
N GLY A 503 10.06 17.79 22.15
CA GLY A 503 10.33 19.04 22.86
C GLY A 503 11.70 19.64 22.52
N GLU A 504 12.58 19.76 23.51
CA GLU A 504 13.94 20.34 23.38
C GLU A 504 15.00 19.34 22.85
N ILE A 505 14.63 18.08 22.62
CA ILE A 505 15.56 17.06 22.09
C ILE A 505 15.96 17.41 20.66
N ARG A 506 17.29 17.50 20.41
CA ARG A 506 17.88 17.85 19.11
C ARG A 506 18.65 16.65 18.51
N LYS A 507 18.02 15.48 18.52
CA LYS A 507 18.59 14.28 17.91
C LYS A 507 18.07 14.07 16.49
N PRO A 508 18.83 13.36 15.63
CA PRO A 508 18.35 12.95 14.31
C PRO A 508 17.01 12.22 14.41
N VAL A 509 16.13 12.47 13.45
CA VAL A 509 14.84 11.79 13.33
C VAL A 509 14.78 11.05 12.03
N PHE A 510 14.34 9.82 12.11
CA PHE A 510 14.11 8.94 10.97
C PHE A 510 12.64 8.55 10.92
N ASN A 511 12.04 8.58 9.74
CA ASN A 511 10.90 7.73 9.47
C ASN A 511 11.42 6.39 8.98
N THR A 512 11.33 5.36 9.83
CA THR A 512 11.92 4.06 9.56
C THR A 512 10.97 3.08 8.91
N GLU A 513 9.69 3.43 8.82
CA GLU A 513 8.69 2.69 8.06
C GLU A 513 7.55 3.62 7.61
N ALA A 514 7.47 3.87 6.30
CA ALA A 514 6.37 4.61 5.70
C ALA A 514 6.11 4.14 4.28
N GLY A 515 4.91 3.72 4.00
CA GLY A 515 4.48 3.23 2.70
C GLY A 515 3.17 3.86 2.25
N PHE A 516 2.68 3.37 1.15
CA PHE A 516 1.33 3.61 0.65
C PHE A 516 0.81 2.32 0.04
N ARG A 517 -0.34 1.88 0.51
CA ARG A 517 -1.01 0.69 0.01
C ARG A 517 -1.65 0.99 -1.34
N SER A 518 -1.41 0.15 -2.35
CA SER A 518 -2.10 0.18 -3.64
C SER A 518 -2.83 -1.14 -3.88
N ARG A 519 -3.75 -1.18 -4.86
CA ARG A 519 -4.55 -2.36 -5.17
C ARG A 519 -4.64 -2.60 -6.67
N TYR A 520 -4.48 -3.84 -7.09
CA TYR A 520 -4.57 -4.21 -8.51
C TYR A 520 -5.97 -4.01 -9.11
N THR A 521 -6.99 -4.04 -8.28
CA THR A 521 -8.37 -3.72 -8.68
C THR A 521 -8.62 -2.23 -8.91
N GLU A 522 -7.71 -1.37 -8.39
CA GLU A 522 -7.76 0.08 -8.51
C GLU A 522 -6.45 0.61 -9.13
N PRO A 523 -6.22 0.46 -10.44
CA PRO A 523 -4.94 0.78 -11.08
C PRO A 523 -4.44 2.21 -10.83
N ASP A 524 -5.33 3.17 -10.65
CA ASP A 524 -4.98 4.57 -10.36
C ASP A 524 -4.26 4.72 -9.01
N GLN A 525 -4.47 3.80 -8.06
CA GLN A 525 -3.78 3.82 -6.78
C GLN A 525 -2.26 3.63 -6.91
N PHE A 526 -1.78 2.98 -7.96
CA PHE A 526 -0.34 2.83 -8.20
C PHE A 526 0.31 4.16 -8.58
N TYR A 527 -0.38 5.02 -9.35
CA TYR A 527 0.08 6.38 -9.63
C TYR A 527 0.00 7.24 -8.37
N ARG A 528 -1.03 7.04 -7.58
CA ARG A 528 -1.17 7.68 -6.27
C ARG A 528 -0.07 7.25 -5.30
N GLN A 529 0.33 5.96 -5.30
CA GLN A 529 1.48 5.47 -4.54
C GLN A 529 2.76 6.23 -4.94
N ALA A 530 3.01 6.41 -6.24
CA ALA A 530 4.14 7.18 -6.74
C ALA A 530 4.07 8.65 -6.29
N ALA A 531 2.89 9.26 -6.35
CA ALA A 531 2.69 10.63 -5.88
C ALA A 531 2.93 10.77 -4.37
N GLN A 532 2.39 9.86 -3.55
CA GLN A 532 2.58 9.88 -2.09
C GLN A 532 4.04 9.65 -1.71
N LEU A 533 4.76 8.78 -2.41
CA LEU A 533 6.19 8.59 -2.23
C LEU A 533 6.94 9.91 -2.42
N VAL A 534 6.71 10.60 -3.54
CA VAL A 534 7.39 11.88 -3.83
C VAL A 534 7.03 12.95 -2.79
N LYS A 535 5.75 13.10 -2.45
CA LYS A 535 5.27 14.08 -1.46
C LYS A 535 5.89 13.86 -0.09
N LYS A 536 5.83 12.62 0.43
CA LYS A 536 6.33 12.27 1.77
C LYS A 536 7.85 12.43 1.88
N ILE A 537 8.61 11.95 0.90
CA ILE A 537 10.08 12.04 0.94
C ILE A 537 10.55 13.49 0.77
N ALA A 538 9.95 14.24 -0.15
CA ALA A 538 10.29 15.65 -0.32
C ALA A 538 9.99 16.44 0.96
N TYR A 539 8.82 16.25 1.56
CA TYR A 539 8.48 16.85 2.84
C TYR A 539 9.45 16.47 3.95
N SER A 540 9.76 15.17 4.09
CA SER A 540 10.67 14.67 5.12
C SER A 540 12.04 15.34 5.05
N LYS A 541 12.58 15.45 3.83
CA LYS A 541 13.87 16.15 3.61
C LYS A 541 13.78 17.64 3.90
N ALA A 542 12.69 18.30 3.48
CA ALA A 542 12.47 19.73 3.75
C ALA A 542 12.27 20.01 5.25
N ALA A 543 11.63 19.10 5.98
CA ALA A 543 11.40 19.16 7.42
C ALA A 543 12.65 18.81 8.25
N GLY A 544 13.77 18.46 7.61
CA GLY A 544 15.06 18.19 8.26
C GLY A 544 15.13 16.81 8.92
N MET A 545 14.45 15.81 8.39
CA MET A 545 14.68 14.43 8.80
C MET A 545 16.04 13.94 8.31
N GLU A 546 16.68 13.06 9.09
CA GLU A 546 17.97 12.44 8.76
C GLU A 546 17.83 11.24 7.82
N GLY A 547 16.69 10.56 7.83
CA GLY A 547 16.44 9.43 6.95
C GLY A 547 14.95 9.15 6.75
N TYR A 548 14.68 8.53 5.62
CA TYR A 548 13.34 8.07 5.25
C TYR A 548 13.42 6.68 4.63
N ASN A 549 12.69 5.74 5.19
CA ASN A 549 12.61 4.38 4.72
C ASN A 549 11.24 4.12 4.07
N TRP A 550 11.26 3.81 2.77
CA TRP A 550 10.04 3.40 2.09
C TRP A 550 9.73 1.93 2.39
N PHE A 551 8.54 1.66 2.87
CA PHE A 551 8.00 0.32 3.06
C PHE A 551 7.23 -0.08 1.81
N MET A 552 7.72 -0.93 0.88
CA MET A 552 8.97 -1.72 0.87
C MET A 552 9.49 -1.98 -0.56
N VAL A 553 10.53 -2.82 -0.74
CA VAL A 553 11.07 -3.15 -2.08
C VAL A 553 10.03 -3.87 -2.93
N GLN A 554 9.53 -5.00 -2.45
CA GLN A 554 8.67 -5.90 -3.22
C GLN A 554 7.31 -6.07 -2.54
N ASP A 555 6.27 -6.22 -3.35
CA ASP A 555 4.94 -6.53 -2.86
C ASP A 555 4.89 -7.88 -2.14
N PHE A 556 4.03 -7.97 -1.15
CA PHE A 556 3.62 -9.23 -0.56
C PHE A 556 2.09 -9.36 -0.57
N TRP A 557 1.59 -10.59 -0.48
CA TRP A 557 0.16 -10.82 -0.42
C TRP A 557 -0.28 -11.18 1.00
N ASP A 558 -1.09 -10.38 1.62
CA ASP A 558 -1.77 -10.73 2.86
C ASP A 558 -3.08 -11.46 2.58
N LYS A 559 -2.95 -12.66 2.03
CA LYS A 559 -4.06 -13.55 1.69
C LYS A 559 -4.83 -13.96 2.95
N GLY A 560 -5.72 -13.17 3.41
CA GLY A 560 -6.54 -13.49 4.60
C GLY A 560 -6.89 -12.29 5.45
N ARG A 561 -6.30 -11.14 5.16
CA ARG A 561 -6.68 -9.86 5.77
C ARG A 561 -7.35 -8.92 4.78
N ASN A 562 -7.12 -9.11 3.47
CA ASN A 562 -7.57 -8.18 2.44
C ASN A 562 -8.38 -8.88 1.37
N ALA A 563 -9.47 -8.25 0.98
CA ALA A 563 -10.40 -8.71 -0.03
C ALA A 563 -9.73 -9.04 -1.36
N GLU A 564 -8.66 -8.36 -1.68
CA GLU A 564 -8.14 -8.33 -3.04
C GLU A 564 -6.79 -9.00 -3.19
N ARG A 565 -6.29 -9.62 -2.12
CA ARG A 565 -4.94 -10.21 -2.08
C ARG A 565 -3.82 -9.23 -2.40
N ASP A 566 -4.09 -7.92 -2.27
CA ASP A 566 -3.39 -6.88 -2.99
C ASP A 566 -2.99 -5.71 -2.11
N ASP A 567 -2.72 -5.92 -0.84
CA ASP A 567 -2.08 -4.90 -0.04
C ASP A 567 -0.62 -4.77 -0.46
N THR A 568 -0.42 -3.95 -1.50
CA THR A 568 0.84 -3.87 -2.18
C THR A 568 1.52 -2.54 -1.85
N PHE A 569 2.54 -2.61 -1.02
CA PHE A 569 3.38 -1.46 -0.63
C PHE A 569 4.64 -1.35 -1.47
N GLY A 570 5.02 -2.45 -2.14
CA GLY A 570 6.28 -2.58 -2.84
C GLY A 570 6.52 -1.55 -3.93
N LEU A 571 7.79 -1.29 -4.22
CA LEU A 571 8.22 -0.57 -5.41
C LEU A 571 8.16 -1.44 -6.66
N VAL A 572 8.25 -2.76 -6.46
CA VAL A 572 8.04 -3.76 -7.52
C VAL A 572 6.89 -4.68 -7.13
N THR A 573 6.28 -5.32 -8.13
CA THR A 573 5.24 -6.33 -7.90
C THR A 573 5.82 -7.58 -7.26
N ILE A 574 4.96 -8.50 -6.81
CA ILE A 574 5.40 -9.81 -6.31
C ILE A 574 6.22 -10.60 -7.35
N HIS A 575 6.06 -10.33 -8.63
CA HIS A 575 6.83 -10.90 -9.72
C HIS A 575 7.93 -9.95 -10.23
N ASN A 576 8.40 -9.05 -9.38
CA ASN A 576 9.54 -8.16 -9.64
C ASN A 576 9.38 -7.17 -10.80
N GLN A 577 8.15 -6.86 -11.21
CA GLN A 577 7.89 -5.83 -12.19
C GLN A 577 7.92 -4.45 -11.52
N PRO A 578 8.75 -3.50 -11.98
CA PRO A 578 8.80 -2.18 -11.36
C PRO A 578 7.50 -1.43 -11.59
N LYS A 579 6.94 -0.91 -10.49
CA LYS A 579 5.71 -0.11 -10.46
C LYS A 579 6.02 1.36 -10.76
N PRO A 580 5.00 2.23 -10.96
CA PRO A 580 5.18 3.66 -11.12
C PRO A 580 6.02 4.30 -10.01
N SER A 581 5.87 3.85 -8.77
CA SER A 581 6.62 4.31 -7.61
C SER A 581 8.12 4.07 -7.71
N PHE A 582 8.57 2.98 -8.36
CA PHE A 582 9.99 2.70 -8.56
C PHE A 582 10.64 3.78 -9.43
N ALA A 583 10.06 4.07 -10.60
CA ALA A 583 10.57 5.09 -11.51
C ALA A 583 10.55 6.50 -10.90
N ALA A 584 9.46 6.82 -10.18
CA ALA A 584 9.33 8.08 -9.47
C ALA A 584 10.38 8.23 -8.36
N TYR A 585 10.70 7.17 -7.62
CA TYR A 585 11.71 7.21 -6.58
C TYR A 585 13.12 7.41 -7.15
N ALA A 586 13.46 6.71 -8.23
CA ALA A 586 14.74 6.90 -8.92
C ALA A 586 14.91 8.35 -9.39
N GLU A 587 13.86 8.97 -9.94
CA GLU A 587 13.90 10.37 -10.36
C GLU A 587 13.98 11.32 -9.15
N LEU A 588 13.18 11.11 -8.12
CA LEU A 588 13.20 11.92 -6.90
C LEU A 588 14.62 11.95 -6.28
N ILE A 589 15.25 10.79 -6.13
CA ILE A 589 16.62 10.71 -5.60
C ILE A 589 17.57 11.52 -6.49
N ARG A 590 17.45 11.41 -7.82
CA ARG A 590 18.28 12.19 -8.77
C ARG A 590 18.10 13.68 -8.59
N GLN A 591 16.87 14.14 -8.35
CA GLN A 591 16.57 15.55 -8.15
C GLN A 591 17.03 16.07 -6.78
N LEU A 592 16.95 15.25 -5.72
CA LEU A 592 17.20 15.70 -4.34
C LEU A 592 18.58 15.36 -3.79
N ALA A 593 19.31 14.44 -4.42
CA ALA A 593 20.65 14.06 -3.99
C ALA A 593 21.58 15.29 -3.92
N ASN A 594 22.34 15.42 -2.82
CA ASN A 594 23.28 16.52 -2.55
C ASN A 594 22.65 17.92 -2.45
N ARG A 595 21.32 18.03 -2.39
CA ARG A 595 20.62 19.31 -2.19
C ARG A 595 20.24 19.49 -0.73
N THR A 596 20.23 20.73 -0.29
CA THR A 596 19.78 21.11 1.05
C THR A 596 18.38 21.73 0.97
N PRO A 597 17.57 21.61 2.03
CA PRO A 597 16.32 22.36 2.12
C PRO A 597 16.55 23.86 1.96
N GLY A 598 15.74 24.50 1.13
CA GLY A 598 15.64 25.95 1.01
C GLY A 598 14.43 26.49 1.76
N GLU A 599 14.32 27.80 1.89
CA GLU A 599 13.09 28.41 2.41
C GLU A 599 11.90 28.06 1.52
N ALA A 600 10.77 27.78 2.13
CA ALA A 600 9.55 27.51 1.39
C ALA A 600 9.20 28.71 0.50
N ALA A 601 8.98 28.45 -0.79
CA ALA A 601 8.55 29.47 -1.74
C ALA A 601 7.16 29.07 -2.26
N GLU A 602 6.15 29.83 -1.91
CA GLU A 602 4.80 29.66 -2.44
C GLU A 602 4.74 30.30 -3.83
N LEU A 603 4.88 29.48 -4.87
CA LEU A 603 4.82 29.94 -6.28
C LEU A 603 3.38 30.18 -6.75
N ASP A 604 2.43 29.43 -6.21
CA ASP A 604 0.99 29.58 -6.41
C ASP A 604 0.26 29.01 -5.19
N ARG A 605 -0.76 29.69 -4.67
CA ARG A 605 -1.52 29.26 -3.49
C ARG A 605 -2.25 27.92 -3.64
N ARG A 606 -2.43 27.45 -4.88
CA ARG A 606 -3.04 26.13 -5.19
C ARG A 606 -2.02 24.99 -5.18
N LEU A 607 -0.73 25.32 -5.15
CA LEU A 607 0.36 24.37 -5.04
C LEU A 607 0.80 24.20 -3.59
N ASP A 608 1.21 23.01 -3.30
CA ASP A 608 2.01 22.66 -2.15
C ASP A 608 3.37 22.14 -2.64
N GLY A 609 4.38 22.13 -1.81
CA GLY A 609 5.67 21.61 -2.24
C GLY A 609 6.85 22.04 -1.38
N CYS A 610 8.02 21.64 -1.83
CA CYS A 610 9.29 21.85 -1.17
C CYS A 610 10.31 22.44 -2.13
N ARG A 611 11.21 23.28 -1.62
CA ARG A 611 12.33 23.85 -2.36
C ARG A 611 13.64 23.29 -1.84
N PHE A 612 14.53 22.97 -2.77
CA PHE A 612 15.86 22.44 -2.46
C PHE A 612 16.94 23.18 -3.25
N GLU A 613 18.05 23.50 -2.57
CA GLU A 613 19.17 24.24 -3.15
C GLU A 613 20.34 23.31 -3.46
N GLY A 614 20.81 23.35 -4.70
CA GLY A 614 22.06 22.79 -5.15
C GLY A 614 23.21 23.80 -5.01
N GLU A 615 24.32 23.59 -5.72
CA GLU A 615 25.44 24.55 -5.75
C GLU A 615 25.07 25.80 -6.55
N THR A 616 24.54 25.63 -7.76
CA THR A 616 24.26 26.69 -8.71
C THR A 616 22.78 26.84 -9.07
N ASP A 617 21.99 25.81 -8.77
CA ASP A 617 20.58 25.71 -9.12
C ASP A 617 19.69 25.41 -7.91
N GLU A 618 18.40 25.49 -8.14
CA GLU A 618 17.39 25.10 -7.18
C GLU A 618 16.35 24.22 -7.86
N VAL A 619 15.72 23.35 -7.07
CA VAL A 619 14.64 22.47 -7.49
C VAL A 619 13.44 22.68 -6.57
N PHE A 620 12.30 22.91 -7.19
CA PHE A 620 11.00 22.87 -6.53
C PHE A 620 10.35 21.53 -6.84
N VAL A 621 9.92 20.82 -5.81
CA VAL A 621 9.07 19.65 -5.93
C VAL A 621 7.67 20.08 -5.57
N LEU A 622 6.76 20.07 -6.53
CA LEU A 622 5.45 20.72 -6.44
C LEU A 622 4.34 19.72 -6.74
N TRP A 623 3.19 19.93 -6.11
CA TRP A 623 1.96 19.18 -6.38
C TRP A 623 0.73 20.02 -6.04
N PRO A 624 -0.44 19.76 -6.69
CA PRO A 624 -1.69 20.44 -6.32
C PRO A 624 -2.05 20.17 -4.84
N ARG A 625 -2.53 21.20 -4.14
CA ARG A 625 -3.04 21.06 -2.77
C ARG A 625 -4.28 20.18 -2.70
N ARG A 626 -5.05 20.10 -3.78
CA ARG A 626 -6.23 19.25 -3.87
C ARG A 626 -5.95 18.08 -4.78
N GLU A 627 -6.40 16.89 -4.39
CA GLU A 627 -6.28 15.70 -5.21
C GLU A 627 -7.07 15.87 -6.52
N ASN A 628 -6.54 15.32 -7.61
CA ASN A 628 -7.13 15.33 -8.95
C ASN A 628 -7.35 16.74 -9.51
N GLU A 629 -6.63 17.75 -9.02
CA GLU A 629 -6.70 19.10 -9.51
C GLU A 629 -5.65 19.35 -10.60
N THR A 630 -6.08 19.88 -11.74
CA THR A 630 -5.20 20.36 -12.81
C THR A 630 -5.48 21.82 -13.07
N PHE A 631 -4.47 22.64 -13.27
CA PHE A 631 -4.63 24.06 -13.54
C PHE A 631 -3.35 24.67 -14.10
N ASP A 632 -3.54 25.79 -14.83
CA ASP A 632 -2.43 26.62 -15.28
C ASP A 632 -2.05 27.63 -14.20
N PHE A 633 -0.76 27.84 -14.04
CA PHE A 633 -0.20 28.84 -13.14
C PHE A 633 1.01 29.53 -13.79
N MET A 634 1.48 30.57 -13.18
CA MET A 634 2.55 31.39 -13.74
C MET A 634 3.59 31.74 -12.70
N VAL A 635 4.81 31.87 -13.17
CA VAL A 635 5.92 32.42 -12.41
C VAL A 635 6.64 33.51 -13.18
N ARG A 636 7.21 34.48 -12.50
CA ARG A 636 8.15 35.43 -13.12
C ARG A 636 9.52 34.80 -13.18
N SER A 637 10.13 34.87 -14.37
CA SER A 637 11.51 34.41 -14.58
C SER A 637 12.10 35.12 -15.78
N ASP A 638 13.36 35.54 -15.69
CA ASP A 638 14.10 36.10 -16.85
C ASP A 638 14.90 35.01 -17.60
N VAL A 639 14.87 33.77 -17.09
CA VAL A 639 15.58 32.63 -17.70
C VAL A 639 14.61 31.49 -17.97
N PRO A 640 14.92 30.60 -18.91
CA PRO A 640 14.12 29.39 -19.13
C PRO A 640 14.03 28.54 -17.88
N VAL A 641 12.86 27.95 -17.62
CA VAL A 641 12.58 27.05 -16.51
C VAL A 641 12.49 25.63 -17.03
N GLU A 642 13.22 24.71 -16.44
CA GLU A 642 13.09 23.30 -16.76
C GLU A 642 11.92 22.72 -15.95
N TYR A 643 10.86 22.33 -16.67
CA TYR A 643 9.76 21.52 -16.11
C TYR A 643 10.11 20.06 -16.26
N ARG A 644 9.83 19.24 -15.23
CA ARG A 644 9.95 17.78 -15.29
C ARG A 644 8.72 17.12 -14.67
N ASP A 645 8.21 16.10 -15.34
CA ASP A 645 7.17 15.24 -14.75
C ASP A 645 7.76 14.32 -13.67
N ILE A 646 6.88 13.55 -13.01
CA ILE A 646 7.26 12.65 -11.91
C ILE A 646 8.29 11.58 -12.31
N TYR A 647 8.37 11.20 -13.60
CA TYR A 647 9.32 10.22 -14.14
C TYR A 647 10.58 10.86 -14.71
N GLY A 648 10.65 12.19 -14.76
CA GLY A 648 11.81 12.94 -15.20
C GLY A 648 11.84 13.25 -16.70
N ASN A 649 10.72 13.13 -17.43
CA ASN A 649 10.64 13.72 -18.76
C ASN A 649 10.67 15.25 -18.61
N SER A 650 11.54 15.91 -19.35
CA SER A 650 11.77 17.35 -19.16
C SER A 650 11.47 18.16 -20.41
N GLU A 651 11.06 19.41 -20.15
CA GLU A 651 10.83 20.44 -21.15
C GLU A 651 11.40 21.77 -20.66
N MET A 652 12.04 22.50 -21.55
CA MET A 652 12.55 23.87 -21.29
C MET A 652 11.49 24.88 -21.69
N LEU A 653 10.97 25.61 -20.73
CA LEU A 653 9.93 26.62 -20.91
C LEU A 653 10.53 28.00 -20.90
N PRO A 654 10.63 28.67 -22.07
CA PRO A 654 11.20 30.01 -22.16
C PRO A 654 10.23 31.06 -21.60
N PRO A 655 10.74 32.13 -20.95
CA PRO A 655 9.90 33.22 -20.50
C PRO A 655 9.37 34.04 -21.72
N ARG A 656 8.12 34.46 -21.60
CA ARG A 656 7.52 35.45 -22.51
C ARG A 656 7.20 36.71 -21.71
N ASN A 657 7.84 37.82 -22.06
CA ASN A 657 7.73 39.08 -21.31
C ASN A 657 8.01 38.88 -19.79
N GLY A 658 9.05 38.13 -19.46
CA GLY A 658 9.43 37.83 -18.06
C GLY A 658 8.49 36.90 -17.31
N ILE A 659 7.59 36.18 -17.99
CA ILE A 659 6.63 35.26 -17.39
C ILE A 659 6.72 33.88 -18.06
N VAL A 660 6.76 32.84 -17.24
CA VAL A 660 6.66 31.44 -17.68
C VAL A 660 5.31 30.91 -17.30
N MET A 661 4.59 30.35 -18.26
CA MET A 661 3.32 29.66 -18.08
C MET A 661 3.61 28.19 -17.83
N LEU A 662 2.97 27.60 -16.84
CA LEU A 662 3.14 26.25 -16.37
C LEU A 662 1.78 25.58 -16.16
N SER A 663 1.72 24.26 -16.31
CA SER A 663 0.52 23.50 -16.01
C SER A 663 0.82 22.51 -14.88
N ALA A 664 0.07 22.60 -13.80
CA ALA A 664 0.08 21.61 -12.72
C ALA A 664 -0.77 20.41 -13.14
N SER A 665 -0.22 19.21 -13.02
CA SER A 665 -0.92 17.95 -13.20
C SER A 665 -1.31 17.36 -11.84
N GLU A 666 -2.13 16.32 -11.85
CA GLU A 666 -2.50 15.56 -10.64
C GLU A 666 -1.29 14.96 -9.89
N LEU A 667 -0.25 14.61 -10.65
CA LEU A 667 0.98 14.04 -10.10
C LEU A 667 2.00 15.13 -9.75
N PRO A 668 2.89 14.90 -8.78
CA PRO A 668 4.01 15.77 -8.50
C PRO A 668 4.90 16.00 -9.70
N PHE A 669 5.49 17.18 -9.77
CA PHE A 669 6.41 17.60 -10.83
C PHE A 669 7.55 18.43 -10.25
N TYR A 670 8.58 18.65 -11.05
CA TYR A 670 9.75 19.40 -10.65
C TYR A 670 9.93 20.64 -11.52
N LEU A 671 10.28 21.76 -10.89
CA LEU A 671 10.82 22.93 -11.60
C LEU A 671 12.29 23.08 -11.20
N ARG A 672 13.16 23.19 -12.20
CA ARG A 672 14.58 23.41 -11.98
C ARG A 672 15.03 24.70 -12.66
N THR A 673 15.80 25.50 -11.95
CA THR A 673 16.22 26.83 -12.41
C THR A 673 17.50 27.27 -11.68
N PRO A 674 18.25 28.24 -12.17
CA PRO A 674 19.26 28.94 -11.37
C PRO A 674 18.65 29.50 -10.07
N LYS A 675 19.45 29.60 -9.03
CA LYS A 675 18.99 30.07 -7.72
C LYS A 675 18.31 31.44 -7.80
N LYS A 676 17.17 31.55 -7.13
CA LYS A 676 16.37 32.79 -6.99
C LYS A 676 15.84 33.33 -8.33
N ALA A 677 15.75 32.49 -9.35
CA ALA A 677 15.25 32.91 -10.65
C ALA A 677 13.72 32.95 -10.75
N LEU A 678 13.01 32.28 -9.83
CA LEU A 678 11.55 32.23 -9.79
C LEU A 678 10.98 33.18 -8.74
N THR A 679 9.97 33.94 -9.15
CA THR A 679 9.13 34.72 -8.24
C THR A 679 7.67 34.40 -8.48
N ALA A 680 6.92 34.22 -7.41
CA ALA A 680 5.47 34.06 -7.50
C ALA A 680 4.81 35.27 -8.11
N ILE A 681 3.77 35.03 -8.87
CA ILE A 681 2.87 36.06 -9.35
C ILE A 681 1.42 35.60 -9.20
N GLU A 682 0.54 36.57 -8.96
CA GLU A 682 -0.89 36.28 -8.89
C GLU A 682 -1.40 35.70 -10.22
N PRO A 683 -2.25 34.67 -10.22
CA PRO A 683 -2.82 34.13 -11.43
C PRO A 683 -3.54 35.19 -12.26
N LEU A 684 -3.45 35.10 -13.60
CA LEU A 684 -4.18 36.03 -14.50
C LEU A 684 -5.65 36.11 -14.18
N LEU A 685 -6.22 34.97 -13.79
CA LEU A 685 -7.64 34.89 -13.46
C LEU A 685 -7.83 33.91 -12.29
N SER A 686 -8.62 34.31 -11.31
CA SER A 686 -8.97 33.43 -10.18
C SER A 686 -10.35 33.80 -9.66
N PHE A 687 -11.02 32.89 -8.97
CA PHE A 687 -12.19 33.26 -8.16
C PHE A 687 -11.72 33.96 -6.88
N ARG A 688 -12.43 35.04 -6.49
CA ARG A 688 -12.18 35.73 -5.21
C ARG A 688 -12.40 34.81 -4.00
N SER A 689 -13.37 33.91 -4.11
CA SER A 689 -13.73 32.91 -3.10
C SER A 689 -14.08 31.59 -3.76
N PRO A 690 -13.95 30.45 -3.10
CA PRO A 690 -14.42 29.18 -3.63
C PRO A 690 -15.87 29.28 -4.12
N VAL A 691 -16.12 28.78 -5.33
CA VAL A 691 -17.47 28.77 -5.91
C VAL A 691 -18.07 27.40 -5.67
N CYS A 692 -19.16 27.36 -4.92
CA CYS A 692 -19.90 26.16 -4.56
C CYS A 692 -21.35 26.34 -4.96
N GLY A 693 -21.93 25.33 -5.60
CA GLY A 693 -23.33 25.34 -5.98
C GLY A 693 -23.91 23.96 -6.15
N MET A 694 -25.21 23.84 -6.00
CA MET A 694 -25.94 22.59 -6.22
C MET A 694 -26.21 22.37 -7.72
N PRO A 695 -26.51 21.15 -8.19
CA PRO A 695 -26.90 20.89 -9.56
C PRO A 695 -28.06 21.82 -9.99
N GLY A 696 -27.87 22.50 -11.13
CA GLY A 696 -28.83 23.47 -11.68
C GLY A 696 -28.70 24.91 -11.19
N ASP A 697 -27.88 25.19 -10.19
CA ASP A 697 -27.70 26.54 -9.65
C ASP A 697 -27.00 27.48 -10.65
N LYS A 698 -27.36 28.76 -10.51
CA LYS A 698 -26.66 29.90 -11.11
C LYS A 698 -25.97 30.69 -10.01
N VAL A 699 -24.71 30.35 -9.73
CA VAL A 699 -23.96 30.90 -8.61
C VAL A 699 -23.34 32.25 -8.96
N PRO A 700 -23.68 33.35 -8.30
CA PRO A 700 -22.96 34.64 -8.44
C PRO A 700 -21.53 34.47 -7.94
N ALA A 701 -20.56 34.86 -8.74
CA ALA A 701 -19.15 34.78 -8.40
C ALA A 701 -18.43 36.06 -8.84
N VAL A 702 -17.27 36.31 -8.27
CA VAL A 702 -16.39 37.40 -8.65
C VAL A 702 -15.06 36.81 -9.13
N LEU A 703 -14.71 37.08 -10.36
CA LEU A 703 -13.37 36.80 -10.88
C LEU A 703 -12.44 37.97 -10.55
N LEU A 704 -11.23 37.65 -10.18
CA LEU A 704 -10.12 38.57 -10.03
C LEU A 704 -9.22 38.43 -11.27
N LEU A 705 -9.21 39.47 -12.11
CA LEU A 705 -8.32 39.58 -13.26
C LEU A 705 -7.09 40.38 -12.85
N ASN A 706 -5.91 39.82 -13.04
CA ASN A 706 -4.63 40.43 -12.70
C ASN A 706 -3.84 40.78 -13.95
N ASN A 707 -3.14 41.90 -13.93
CA ASN A 707 -2.17 42.26 -14.94
C ASN A 707 -0.74 42.17 -14.35
N PRO A 708 -0.01 41.08 -14.53
CA PRO A 708 1.36 40.93 -14.06
C PRO A 708 2.40 41.61 -14.97
N TYR A 709 1.98 42.18 -16.09
CA TYR A 709 2.85 42.81 -17.08
C TYR A 709 3.11 44.28 -16.77
N GLY A 710 4.19 44.82 -17.28
CA GLY A 710 4.62 46.20 -17.02
C GLY A 710 3.92 47.28 -17.85
N GLU A 711 2.84 46.92 -18.57
CA GLU A 711 2.09 47.89 -19.43
C GLU A 711 0.58 47.78 -19.19
N GLU A 712 -0.15 48.83 -19.59
CA GLU A 712 -1.61 48.77 -19.61
C GLU A 712 -2.08 47.80 -20.70
N LEU A 713 -3.02 46.93 -20.38
CA LEU A 713 -3.56 45.91 -21.28
C LEU A 713 -5.06 46.11 -21.50
N ALA A 714 -5.48 45.96 -22.75
CA ALA A 714 -6.89 45.71 -23.04
C ALA A 714 -7.18 44.24 -22.79
N TRP A 715 -8.26 43.94 -22.11
CA TRP A 715 -8.67 42.56 -21.81
C TRP A 715 -10.05 42.24 -22.41
N SER A 716 -10.23 41.00 -22.79
CA SER A 716 -11.51 40.42 -23.21
C SER A 716 -11.68 39.03 -22.61
N LEU A 717 -12.79 38.80 -21.93
CA LEU A 717 -13.13 37.56 -21.22
C LEU A 717 -14.54 37.12 -21.64
N ALA A 718 -14.75 35.83 -21.94
CA ALA A 718 -16.05 35.27 -22.24
C ALA A 718 -16.49 34.31 -21.10
N VAL A 719 -17.67 34.54 -20.54
CA VAL A 719 -18.26 33.71 -19.47
C VAL A 719 -19.72 33.43 -19.78
N GLY A 720 -20.13 32.16 -19.90
CA GLY A 720 -21.52 31.77 -20.16
C GLY A 720 -22.11 32.39 -21.43
N GLY A 721 -21.30 32.62 -22.47
CA GLY A 721 -21.68 33.26 -23.72
C GLY A 721 -21.69 34.81 -23.68
N ILE A 722 -21.45 35.42 -22.51
CA ILE A 722 -21.36 36.87 -22.34
C ILE A 722 -19.90 37.30 -22.41
N ARG A 723 -19.61 38.23 -23.36
CA ARG A 723 -18.29 38.86 -23.50
C ARG A 723 -18.19 40.08 -22.62
N ARG A 724 -17.14 40.16 -21.82
CA ARG A 724 -16.77 41.36 -21.06
C ARG A 724 -15.40 41.85 -21.50
N SER A 725 -15.18 43.14 -21.50
CA SER A 725 -13.91 43.75 -21.92
C SER A 725 -13.65 45.05 -21.17
N GLY A 726 -12.42 45.51 -21.19
CA GLY A 726 -11.98 46.75 -20.58
C GLY A 726 -10.49 46.92 -20.64
N ARG A 727 -9.93 47.83 -19.85
CA ARG A 727 -8.50 48.05 -19.69
C ARG A 727 -8.06 47.75 -18.25
N ILE A 728 -6.83 47.35 -18.07
CA ILE A 728 -6.23 47.06 -16.76
C ILE A 728 -4.78 47.56 -16.74
N GLY A 729 -4.46 48.40 -15.77
CA GLY A 729 -3.14 48.99 -15.60
C GLY A 729 -2.09 47.98 -15.14
N PRO A 730 -0.77 48.30 -15.23
CA PRO A 730 0.30 47.45 -14.74
C PRO A 730 0.16 47.17 -13.25
N GLY A 731 0.23 45.89 -12.86
CA GLY A 731 0.07 45.46 -11.46
C GLY A 731 -1.35 45.66 -10.89
N GLU A 732 -2.31 46.12 -11.70
CA GLU A 732 -3.71 46.27 -11.23
C GLU A 732 -4.39 44.90 -11.14
N GLN A 733 -5.27 44.80 -10.13
CA GLN A 733 -6.23 43.70 -9.99
C GLN A 733 -7.64 44.26 -10.19
N ARG A 734 -8.42 43.63 -11.06
CA ARG A 734 -9.80 44.02 -11.33
C ARG A 734 -10.80 42.92 -11.04
N ALA A 735 -11.84 43.30 -10.27
CA ALA A 735 -12.97 42.44 -9.99
C ALA A 735 -13.97 42.43 -11.17
N VAL A 736 -14.32 41.23 -11.64
CA VAL A 736 -15.27 41.02 -12.75
C VAL A 736 -16.41 40.13 -12.20
N PRO A 737 -17.62 40.69 -11.96
CA PRO A 737 -18.78 39.90 -11.57
C PRO A 737 -19.19 38.94 -12.70
N VAL A 738 -19.44 37.68 -12.34
CA VAL A 738 -19.86 36.61 -13.27
C VAL A 738 -20.92 35.74 -12.63
N THR A 739 -21.55 34.90 -13.43
CA THR A 739 -22.44 33.84 -12.98
C THR A 739 -21.92 32.49 -13.48
N VAL A 740 -21.65 31.57 -12.56
CA VAL A 740 -21.25 30.20 -12.87
C VAL A 740 -22.51 29.34 -12.87
N ALA A 741 -22.80 28.70 -13.99
CA ALA A 741 -23.90 27.75 -14.09
C ALA A 741 -23.39 26.34 -13.74
N VAL A 742 -23.99 25.74 -12.72
CA VAL A 742 -23.72 24.35 -12.35
C VAL A 742 -24.64 23.44 -13.20
N PRO A 743 -24.11 22.47 -13.95
CA PRO A 743 -24.96 21.59 -14.77
C PRO A 743 -26.00 20.85 -13.92
N PRO A 744 -27.25 20.68 -14.41
CA PRO A 744 -28.35 20.14 -13.60
C PRO A 744 -28.17 18.66 -13.23
N TYR A 745 -27.33 17.92 -13.94
CA TYR A 745 -27.05 16.50 -13.68
C TYR A 745 -25.61 16.26 -13.18
N ALA A 746 -24.92 17.32 -12.70
CA ALA A 746 -23.57 17.19 -12.22
C ALA A 746 -23.55 16.39 -10.91
N GLN A 747 -22.69 15.38 -10.83
CA GLN A 747 -22.41 14.69 -9.57
C GLN A 747 -21.61 15.60 -8.62
N SER A 748 -21.73 15.41 -7.31
CA SER A 748 -20.93 16.11 -6.33
C SER A 748 -19.43 15.92 -6.60
N GLY A 749 -18.67 17.00 -6.44
CA GLY A 749 -17.23 17.02 -6.65
C GLY A 749 -16.73 18.27 -7.36
N MET A 750 -15.43 18.28 -7.64
CA MET A 750 -14.79 19.38 -8.33
C MET A 750 -15.12 19.36 -9.83
N ARG A 751 -15.31 20.54 -10.42
CA ARG A 751 -15.60 20.78 -11.83
C ARG A 751 -14.71 21.90 -12.35
N THR A 752 -14.32 21.80 -13.60
CA THR A 752 -13.48 22.80 -14.26
C THR A 752 -14.32 23.66 -15.21
N LEU A 753 -14.13 24.96 -15.13
CA LEU A 753 -14.69 25.98 -16.04
C LEU A 753 -13.54 26.62 -16.81
N THR A 754 -13.46 26.39 -18.12
CA THR A 754 -12.46 27.04 -18.98
C THR A 754 -13.02 28.32 -19.55
N LEU A 755 -12.33 29.45 -19.30
CA LEU A 755 -12.73 30.78 -19.71
C LEU A 755 -11.76 31.33 -20.75
N PRO A 756 -12.18 31.61 -21.97
CA PRO A 756 -11.35 32.30 -22.96
C PRO A 756 -10.99 33.72 -22.50
N LEU A 757 -9.69 33.97 -22.35
CA LEU A 757 -9.11 35.27 -21.99
C LEU A 757 -8.16 35.77 -23.07
N THR A 758 -8.24 37.04 -23.44
CA THR A 758 -7.25 37.71 -24.27
C THR A 758 -6.76 38.95 -23.55
N LEU A 759 -5.45 39.11 -23.47
CA LEU A 759 -4.78 40.30 -22.98
C LEU A 759 -3.96 40.93 -24.13
N GLN A 760 -4.28 42.15 -24.55
CA GLN A 760 -3.67 42.87 -25.65
C GLN A 760 -2.92 44.10 -25.16
N GLY A 761 -1.62 44.13 -25.36
CA GLY A 761 -0.78 45.30 -25.14
C GLY A 761 -0.65 46.19 -26.38
N LYS A 762 0.44 46.94 -26.45
CA LYS A 762 0.75 47.80 -27.59
C LYS A 762 1.23 47.06 -28.84
N GLN A 763 1.68 45.84 -28.68
CA GLN A 763 2.13 44.97 -29.77
C GLN A 763 0.94 44.44 -30.58
N GLU A 764 1.14 44.10 -31.87
CA GLU A 764 0.10 43.48 -32.72
C GLU A 764 -0.38 42.14 -32.17
N LYS A 765 0.54 41.35 -31.58
CA LYS A 765 0.18 40.06 -30.96
C LYS A 765 -0.25 40.26 -29.51
N PRO A 766 -1.28 39.56 -29.06
CA PRO A 766 -1.66 39.56 -27.66
C PRO A 766 -0.51 39.06 -26.75
N VAL A 767 -0.35 39.68 -25.58
CA VAL A 767 0.58 39.19 -24.54
C VAL A 767 0.11 37.86 -23.94
N TYR A 768 -1.21 37.64 -23.94
CA TYR A 768 -1.85 36.39 -23.61
C TYR A 768 -3.12 36.16 -24.44
N GLN A 769 -3.29 34.96 -24.97
CA GLN A 769 -4.53 34.52 -25.61
C GLN A 769 -4.69 33.02 -25.37
N GLY A 770 -5.72 32.62 -24.60
CA GLY A 770 -5.95 31.23 -24.30
C GLY A 770 -7.15 31.01 -23.40
N GLY A 771 -7.44 29.79 -23.10
CA GLY A 771 -8.38 29.35 -22.05
C GLY A 771 -7.70 29.30 -20.70
N ILE A 772 -8.30 29.88 -19.69
CA ILE A 772 -7.88 29.70 -18.29
C ILE A 772 -8.89 28.79 -17.61
N SER A 773 -8.40 27.71 -17.05
CA SER A 773 -9.20 26.75 -16.31
C SER A 773 -9.32 27.18 -14.84
N LEU A 774 -10.54 27.27 -14.35
CA LEU A 774 -10.86 27.57 -12.95
C LEU A 774 -11.73 26.46 -12.38
N ASN A 775 -11.44 26.04 -11.16
CA ASN A 775 -12.19 24.98 -10.52
C ASN A 775 -13.30 25.57 -9.63
N TYR A 776 -14.46 24.90 -9.65
CA TYR A 776 -15.61 25.16 -8.77
C TYR A 776 -16.15 23.82 -8.25
N PHE A 777 -17.00 23.86 -7.23
CA PHE A 777 -17.57 22.66 -6.64
C PHE A 777 -19.06 22.53 -6.96
N CYS A 778 -19.43 21.35 -7.49
CA CYS A 778 -20.80 20.87 -7.46
C CYS A 778 -21.02 20.21 -6.10
N CYS A 779 -21.98 20.70 -5.34
CA CYS A 779 -22.20 20.31 -3.94
C CYS A 779 -23.41 19.38 -3.81
N GLY A 780 -23.31 18.36 -2.94
CA GLY A 780 -24.48 17.65 -2.44
C GLY A 780 -25.31 18.58 -1.55
N LYS A 781 -26.63 18.41 -1.56
CA LYS A 781 -27.59 19.24 -0.80
C LYS A 781 -27.81 18.69 0.60
N ILE A 782 -27.66 19.54 1.62
CA ILE A 782 -28.07 19.25 3.00
C ILE A 782 -29.27 20.14 3.36
N ALA A 783 -30.40 19.53 3.68
CA ALA A 783 -31.64 20.23 3.99
C ALA A 783 -31.64 20.86 5.38
N GLY A 784 -32.45 21.87 5.59
CA GLY A 784 -32.66 22.52 6.90
C GLY A 784 -33.60 21.74 7.84
N THR A 785 -34.23 20.67 7.37
CA THR A 785 -35.11 19.80 8.18
C THR A 785 -35.07 18.36 7.73
N SER A 786 -35.35 17.43 8.64
CA SER A 786 -35.38 15.99 8.32
C SER A 786 -36.46 15.63 7.28
N ARG A 787 -37.55 16.37 7.22
CA ARG A 787 -38.66 16.11 6.24
C ARG A 787 -38.27 16.42 4.80
N LYS A 788 -37.26 17.26 4.59
CA LYS A 788 -36.79 17.66 3.27
C LYS A 788 -35.43 17.01 2.91
N ALA A 789 -34.84 16.28 3.84
CA ALA A 789 -33.62 15.53 3.57
C ALA A 789 -33.87 14.44 2.51
N GLN A 790 -33.11 14.49 1.45
CA GLN A 790 -33.08 13.39 0.47
C GLN A 790 -32.15 12.30 1.01
N PRO A 791 -32.59 11.04 1.04
CA PRO A 791 -31.77 9.97 1.56
C PRO A 791 -30.59 9.68 0.62
N ILE A 792 -29.44 9.42 1.22
CA ILE A 792 -28.28 8.79 0.59
C ILE A 792 -28.53 7.29 0.68
N ILE A 793 -28.47 6.60 -0.44
CA ILE A 793 -28.71 5.15 -0.51
C ILE A 793 -27.41 4.44 -0.80
N LEU A 794 -27.07 3.48 0.05
CA LEU A 794 -25.93 2.58 -0.09
C LEU A 794 -26.49 1.15 -0.15
N ASP A 795 -26.68 0.62 -1.35
CA ASP A 795 -27.36 -0.67 -1.59
C ASP A 795 -26.78 -1.45 -2.78
N SER A 796 -25.62 -1.03 -3.27
CA SER A 796 -25.05 -1.58 -4.49
C SER A 796 -23.55 -1.88 -4.36
N ALA A 797 -23.06 -2.76 -5.20
CA ALA A 797 -21.64 -3.10 -5.27
C ALA A 797 -20.72 -1.88 -5.51
N SER A 798 -21.25 -0.78 -6.08
CA SER A 798 -20.47 0.43 -6.31
C SER A 798 -20.13 1.21 -5.02
N SER A 799 -20.90 1.01 -3.97
CA SER A 799 -20.63 1.58 -2.65
C SER A 799 -19.90 0.60 -1.71
N LEU A 800 -19.82 -0.66 -2.09
CA LEU A 800 -19.23 -1.73 -1.30
C LEU A 800 -17.72 -1.79 -1.45
N ARG A 801 -17.04 -2.05 -0.35
CA ARG A 801 -15.61 -2.35 -0.28
C ARG A 801 -15.39 -3.57 0.60
N GLU A 802 -14.95 -4.67 0.00
CA GLU A 802 -14.55 -5.86 0.74
C GLU A 802 -13.18 -5.61 1.42
N LEU A 803 -13.07 -5.96 2.69
CA LEU A 803 -11.86 -5.79 3.49
C LEU A 803 -11.13 -7.10 3.75
N VAL A 804 -11.86 -8.22 3.71
CA VAL A 804 -11.32 -9.56 3.97
C VAL A 804 -11.68 -10.49 2.83
N PHE A 805 -10.69 -11.13 2.25
CA PHE A 805 -10.88 -12.16 1.23
C PHE A 805 -10.62 -13.54 1.82
N ASP A 806 -11.68 -14.16 2.33
CA ASP A 806 -11.66 -15.53 2.81
C ASP A 806 -12.94 -16.24 2.31
N PRO A 807 -12.85 -17.17 1.36
CA PRO A 807 -14.03 -17.84 0.81
C PRO A 807 -14.78 -18.70 1.83
N ARG A 808 -14.29 -18.84 3.05
CA ARG A 808 -14.99 -19.46 4.18
C ARG A 808 -15.93 -18.48 4.89
N LEU A 809 -15.78 -17.19 4.64
CA LEU A 809 -16.65 -16.13 5.15
C LEU A 809 -17.74 -15.82 4.12
N PRO A 810 -18.90 -15.33 4.57
CA PRO A 810 -19.98 -15.02 3.65
C PRO A 810 -19.59 -13.85 2.73
N ALA A 811 -19.79 -14.04 1.42
CA ALA A 811 -19.76 -12.94 0.47
C ALA A 811 -21.02 -12.08 0.63
N TRP A 812 -20.94 -10.80 0.27
CA TRP A 812 -22.12 -9.94 0.27
C TRP A 812 -23.25 -10.50 -0.60
N GLN A 813 -24.43 -10.67 -0.01
CA GLN A 813 -25.60 -11.29 -0.62
C GLN A 813 -26.59 -10.27 -1.20
N GLY A 814 -26.25 -9.00 -1.20
CA GLY A 814 -27.10 -7.91 -1.67
C GLY A 814 -27.66 -7.03 -0.55
N PRO A 815 -28.63 -6.14 -0.85
CA PRO A 815 -29.13 -5.15 0.12
C PRO A 815 -29.80 -5.71 1.38
N GLU A 816 -30.22 -6.96 1.34
CA GLU A 816 -30.78 -7.66 2.51
C GLU A 816 -29.71 -8.07 3.53
N ASP A 817 -28.48 -8.25 3.04
CA ASP A 817 -27.29 -8.62 3.80
C ASP A 817 -26.67 -7.36 4.45
N LEU A 818 -26.30 -6.37 3.61
CA LEU A 818 -25.85 -5.06 4.07
C LEU A 818 -26.39 -3.98 3.14
N SER A 819 -27.05 -2.98 3.70
CA SER A 819 -27.41 -1.74 3.02
C SER A 819 -27.69 -0.61 4.01
N ALA A 820 -27.69 0.64 3.53
CA ALA A 820 -28.03 1.78 4.38
C ALA A 820 -28.84 2.85 3.62
N GLU A 821 -29.83 3.43 4.33
CA GLU A 821 -30.53 4.66 3.98
C GLU A 821 -30.13 5.73 5.00
N ILE A 822 -29.59 6.85 4.53
CA ILE A 822 -29.02 7.88 5.42
C ILE A 822 -29.64 9.23 5.11
N ALA A 823 -30.39 9.79 6.04
CA ALA A 823 -30.88 11.17 5.95
C ALA A 823 -29.97 12.12 6.74
N VAL A 824 -29.58 13.25 6.12
CA VAL A 824 -28.73 14.27 6.74
C VAL A 824 -29.42 15.62 6.66
N TRP A 825 -29.49 16.34 7.80
CA TRP A 825 -30.05 17.69 7.87
C TRP A 825 -29.34 18.51 8.92
N TYR A 826 -29.52 19.84 8.90
CA TYR A 826 -28.94 20.73 9.90
C TYR A 826 -30.02 21.54 10.65
N SER A 827 -29.69 21.94 11.86
CA SER A 827 -30.51 22.84 12.71
C SER A 827 -29.59 23.69 13.57
N GLU A 828 -30.15 24.52 14.41
CA GLU A 828 -29.40 25.28 15.43
C GLU A 828 -28.62 24.34 16.39
N ALA A 829 -29.16 23.15 16.65
CA ALA A 829 -28.51 22.15 17.52
C ALA A 829 -27.24 21.55 16.94
N GLY A 830 -27.14 21.43 15.60
CA GLY A 830 -26.02 20.78 14.96
C GLY A 830 -26.36 20.17 13.60
N LEU A 831 -25.45 19.32 13.12
CA LEU A 831 -25.64 18.47 11.94
C LEU A 831 -26.17 17.12 12.41
N SER A 832 -27.34 16.73 11.89
CA SER A 832 -28.05 15.52 12.32
C SER A 832 -28.06 14.46 11.23
N PHE A 833 -27.94 13.21 11.66
CA PHE A 833 -27.92 12.02 10.81
C PHE A 833 -28.97 11.00 11.31
N ASP A 834 -29.67 10.36 10.41
CA ASP A 834 -30.56 9.22 10.67
C ASP A 834 -30.15 8.10 9.72
N PHE A 835 -29.35 7.14 10.21
CA PHE A 835 -28.99 5.95 9.48
C PHE A 835 -30.02 4.85 9.75
N LYS A 836 -30.46 4.19 8.70
CA LYS A 836 -31.19 2.93 8.74
C LYS A 836 -30.30 1.89 8.06
N VAL A 837 -29.68 1.06 8.83
CA VAL A 837 -28.76 0.03 8.35
C VAL A 837 -29.47 -1.31 8.40
N THR A 838 -29.62 -1.96 7.24
CA THR A 838 -30.07 -3.36 7.15
C THR A 838 -28.84 -4.23 7.20
N ASP A 839 -28.84 -5.22 8.09
CA ASP A 839 -27.78 -6.14 8.34
C ASP A 839 -28.33 -7.36 9.07
N GLN A 840 -28.06 -8.56 8.60
CA GLN A 840 -28.68 -9.80 9.11
C GLN A 840 -27.99 -10.31 10.39
N GLU A 841 -26.73 -10.11 10.56
CA GLU A 841 -25.96 -10.38 11.79
C GLU A 841 -25.54 -9.05 12.43
N HIS A 842 -25.35 -9.06 13.75
CA HIS A 842 -24.87 -7.87 14.43
C HIS A 842 -23.79 -8.24 15.43
N CYS A 843 -22.61 -7.68 15.24
CA CYS A 843 -21.47 -7.89 16.13
C CYS A 843 -21.04 -6.56 16.76
N GLY A 844 -21.24 -6.43 18.07
CA GLY A 844 -20.88 -5.25 18.88
C GLY A 844 -19.98 -5.63 20.06
N ASN A 845 -18.89 -6.35 19.83
CA ASN A 845 -18.04 -6.91 20.86
C ASN A 845 -16.98 -5.92 21.38
N GLU A 846 -16.64 -4.92 20.61
CA GLU A 846 -15.61 -3.94 20.92
C GLU A 846 -16.22 -2.65 21.48
N ASN A 847 -15.46 -1.93 22.32
CA ASN A 847 -15.88 -0.69 22.98
C ASN A 847 -14.86 0.44 22.76
N GLY A 848 -15.30 1.68 22.98
CA GLY A 848 -14.45 2.86 22.97
C GLY A 848 -13.75 3.06 21.63
N ILE A 849 -12.45 3.16 21.69
CA ILE A 849 -11.61 3.41 20.52
C ILE A 849 -11.67 2.33 19.43
N TYR A 850 -12.15 1.13 19.75
CA TYR A 850 -12.24 -0.01 18.85
C TYR A 850 -13.63 -0.15 18.19
N LEU A 851 -14.56 0.80 18.38
CA LEU A 851 -15.91 0.75 17.79
C LEU A 851 -15.90 0.51 16.28
N TRP A 852 -14.87 0.97 15.58
CA TRP A 852 -14.71 0.80 14.14
C TRP A 852 -14.56 -0.66 13.69
N ARG A 853 -14.31 -1.59 14.62
CA ARG A 853 -14.23 -3.04 14.35
C ARG A 853 -15.57 -3.75 14.39
N ASN A 854 -16.58 -3.12 14.98
CA ASN A 854 -17.94 -3.63 15.08
C ASN A 854 -18.76 -3.35 13.82
N ASP A 855 -20.01 -3.83 13.83
CA ASP A 855 -21.07 -3.20 13.05
C ASP A 855 -21.28 -1.79 13.58
N CYS A 856 -20.91 -0.86 12.76
CA CYS A 856 -20.88 0.54 13.17
C CYS A 856 -21.12 1.50 12.00
N VAL A 857 -21.43 2.73 12.32
CA VAL A 857 -21.41 3.83 11.37
C VAL A 857 -20.29 4.79 11.72
N GLN A 858 -19.56 5.29 10.70
CA GLN A 858 -18.54 6.30 10.89
C GLN A 858 -18.88 7.56 10.10
N ILE A 859 -18.59 8.70 10.68
CA ILE A 859 -18.88 10.01 10.11
C ILE A 859 -17.59 10.82 10.07
N GLY A 860 -17.14 11.17 8.85
CA GLY A 860 -16.05 12.09 8.63
C GLY A 860 -16.57 13.44 8.16
N ILE A 861 -16.13 14.52 8.82
CA ILE A 861 -16.52 15.91 8.49
C ILE A 861 -15.27 16.77 8.51
N ALA A 862 -15.22 17.74 7.59
CA ALA A 862 -14.19 18.79 7.61
C ALA A 862 -14.74 20.10 7.04
N PRO A 863 -14.26 21.27 7.50
CA PRO A 863 -14.41 22.52 6.77
C PRO A 863 -13.83 22.41 5.36
N MET A 864 -14.20 23.29 4.45
CA MET A 864 -13.64 23.32 3.09
C MET A 864 -12.11 23.42 3.11
N GLU A 865 -11.60 24.17 4.05
CA GLU A 865 -10.18 24.29 4.37
C GLU A 865 -10.03 24.10 5.89
N GLY A 866 -9.51 22.95 6.32
CA GLY A 866 -9.37 22.62 7.72
C GLY A 866 -9.25 21.14 8.00
N GLU A 867 -9.03 20.83 9.27
CA GLU A 867 -8.76 19.49 9.74
C GLU A 867 -10.01 18.60 9.76
N MET A 868 -9.78 17.31 9.62
CA MET A 868 -10.77 16.26 9.76
C MET A 868 -11.33 16.18 11.18
N ARG A 869 -12.59 15.74 11.26
CA ARG A 869 -13.22 15.24 12.49
C ARG A 869 -13.83 13.89 12.17
N GLU A 870 -13.63 12.93 13.04
CA GLU A 870 -14.10 11.57 12.82
C GLU A 870 -14.77 10.99 14.05
N TYR A 871 -15.95 10.42 13.84
CA TYR A 871 -16.80 9.82 14.86
C TYR A 871 -17.22 8.41 14.44
N ALA A 872 -17.31 7.49 15.41
CA ALA A 872 -17.87 6.15 15.22
C ALA A 872 -18.99 5.90 16.23
N PHE A 873 -20.00 5.15 15.80
CA PHE A 873 -21.15 4.79 16.64
C PHE A 873 -21.51 3.32 16.40
N SER A 874 -21.70 2.56 17.47
CA SER A 874 -22.05 1.15 17.44
C SER A 874 -23.03 0.79 18.55
N LEU A 875 -23.86 -0.22 18.32
CA LEU A 875 -24.62 -0.89 19.37
C LEU A 875 -23.75 -2.00 19.94
N THR A 876 -23.10 -1.72 21.06
CA THR A 876 -22.22 -2.69 21.73
C THR A 876 -22.99 -3.63 22.65
N SER A 877 -22.34 -4.68 23.15
CA SER A 877 -22.92 -5.55 24.16
C SER A 877 -23.27 -4.82 25.47
N ALA A 878 -22.66 -3.66 25.72
CA ALA A 878 -22.96 -2.77 26.86
C ALA A 878 -24.06 -1.75 26.57
N GLY A 879 -24.53 -1.63 25.32
CA GLY A 879 -25.52 -0.69 24.85
C GLY A 879 -25.02 0.28 23.78
N PRO A 880 -25.81 1.30 23.43
CA PRO A 880 -25.40 2.32 22.46
C PRO A 880 -24.13 3.06 22.87
N GLU A 881 -23.13 3.10 21.99
CA GLU A 881 -21.87 3.80 22.24
C GLU A 881 -21.46 4.67 21.07
N GLY A 882 -20.83 5.82 21.35
CA GLY A 882 -20.26 6.74 20.38
C GLY A 882 -18.87 7.20 20.82
N TYR A 883 -17.94 7.29 19.87
CA TYR A 883 -16.56 7.68 20.10
C TYR A 883 -16.08 8.72 19.08
N CYS A 884 -15.32 9.71 19.55
CA CYS A 884 -14.66 10.69 18.72
C CYS A 884 -13.20 10.29 18.51
N HIS A 885 -12.87 9.81 17.32
CA HIS A 885 -11.51 9.34 16.98
C HIS A 885 -10.57 10.49 16.66
N ILE A 886 -11.06 11.46 15.87
CA ILE A 886 -10.32 12.67 15.52
C ILE A 886 -11.15 13.87 16.00
N PRO A 887 -10.76 14.47 17.13
CA PRO A 887 -11.53 15.53 17.75
C PRO A 887 -11.35 16.87 17.05
N PRO A 888 -12.27 17.82 17.26
CA PRO A 888 -12.04 19.22 16.93
C PRO A 888 -10.82 19.80 17.68
N PRO A 889 -10.18 20.84 17.15
CA PRO A 889 -9.10 21.52 17.84
C PRO A 889 -9.47 21.93 19.27
N GLY A 890 -8.61 21.58 20.23
CA GLY A 890 -8.81 21.87 21.65
C GLY A 890 -9.68 20.87 22.41
N MET A 891 -10.12 19.78 21.77
CA MET A 891 -10.76 18.63 22.41
C MET A 891 -9.83 17.41 22.34
N GLU A 892 -10.04 16.45 23.22
CA GLU A 892 -9.34 15.17 23.22
C GLU A 892 -10.20 14.07 22.58
N ALA A 893 -9.56 13.04 21.99
CA ALA A 893 -10.25 11.84 21.55
C ALA A 893 -10.88 11.12 22.75
N GLY A 894 -12.08 10.58 22.56
CA GLY A 894 -12.79 9.96 23.67
C GLY A 894 -14.29 9.74 23.38
N PRO A 895 -15.08 9.42 24.41
CA PRO A 895 -16.52 9.24 24.29
C PRO A 895 -17.19 10.47 23.63
N PHE A 896 -18.08 10.20 22.67
CA PHE A 896 -18.75 11.25 21.92
C PHE A 896 -19.58 12.18 22.81
N GLN A 897 -19.37 13.47 22.63
CA GLN A 897 -20.09 14.52 23.37
C GLN A 897 -21.16 15.17 22.47
N GLY A 898 -22.32 14.55 22.39
CA GLY A 898 -23.45 14.98 21.58
C GLY A 898 -24.66 14.09 21.81
N GLY A 899 -25.77 14.40 21.12
CA GLY A 899 -27.00 13.62 21.22
C GLY A 899 -26.96 12.42 20.23
N PHE A 900 -27.15 11.21 20.73
CA PHE A 900 -27.34 10.04 19.84
C PHE A 900 -28.24 8.99 20.48
N SER A 901 -28.81 8.11 19.65
CA SER A 901 -29.52 6.90 20.04
C SER A 901 -29.33 5.84 18.99
N ILE A 902 -29.21 4.59 19.41
CA ILE A 902 -29.07 3.42 18.52
C ILE A 902 -30.07 2.38 18.98
N VAL A 903 -30.90 1.91 18.05
CA VAL A 903 -31.94 0.90 18.33
C VAL A 903 -31.93 -0.12 17.20
N ARG A 904 -31.92 -1.41 17.54
CA ARG A 904 -32.03 -2.51 16.60
C ARG A 904 -33.37 -3.22 16.76
N GLU A 905 -34.06 -3.43 15.65
CA GLU A 905 -35.32 -4.19 15.55
C GLU A 905 -35.20 -5.18 14.40
N GLY A 906 -35.07 -6.47 14.72
CA GLY A 906 -34.76 -7.50 13.73
C GLY A 906 -33.43 -7.21 13.01
N ASN A 907 -33.44 -7.17 11.68
CA ASN A 907 -32.27 -6.89 10.85
C ASN A 907 -32.00 -5.39 10.61
N LEU A 908 -32.82 -4.51 11.21
CA LEU A 908 -32.70 -3.07 11.02
C LEU A 908 -32.09 -2.40 12.26
N THR A 909 -30.95 -1.77 12.11
CA THR A 909 -30.33 -0.93 13.13
C THR A 909 -30.48 0.53 12.74
N ARG A 910 -31.08 1.33 13.63
CA ARG A 910 -31.28 2.76 13.41
C ARG A 910 -30.38 3.59 14.32
N TYR A 911 -29.55 4.43 13.70
CA TYR A 911 -28.70 5.39 14.41
C TYR A 911 -29.23 6.79 14.19
N ARG A 912 -29.54 7.50 15.26
CA ARG A 912 -29.86 8.92 15.23
C ARG A 912 -28.78 9.67 15.96
N ILE A 913 -28.09 10.58 15.27
CA ILE A 913 -26.88 11.23 15.76
C ILE A 913 -27.00 12.71 15.49
N THR A 914 -26.64 13.55 16.44
CA THR A 914 -26.50 14.99 16.24
C THR A 914 -25.14 15.45 16.72
N ILE A 915 -24.32 15.91 15.76
CA ILE A 915 -23.00 16.49 16.05
C ILE A 915 -23.20 17.98 16.33
N PRO A 916 -22.86 18.45 17.52
CA PRO A 916 -23.07 19.84 17.92
C PRO A 916 -22.33 20.84 17.03
N GLY A 917 -22.93 22.02 16.82
CA GLY A 917 -22.38 23.04 15.93
C GLY A 917 -20.95 23.49 16.29
N ASN A 918 -20.60 23.52 17.59
CA ASN A 918 -19.27 23.88 18.07
C ASN A 918 -18.18 22.82 17.72
N GLN A 919 -18.58 21.60 17.31
CA GLN A 919 -17.66 20.55 16.89
C GLN A 919 -17.43 20.51 15.38
N LEU A 920 -18.21 21.27 14.59
CA LEU A 920 -18.16 21.18 13.13
C LEU A 920 -17.02 21.99 12.49
N GLY A 921 -16.67 23.15 13.08
CA GLY A 921 -15.64 24.05 12.55
C GLY A 921 -16.11 24.92 11.38
N PHE A 922 -17.43 24.95 11.13
CA PHE A 922 -18.07 25.82 10.15
C PHE A 922 -19.46 26.24 10.65
N PRO A 923 -19.99 27.42 10.18
CA PRO A 923 -21.29 27.92 10.65
C PRO A 923 -22.45 27.15 10.00
N LEU A 924 -23.50 26.88 10.78
CA LEU A 924 -24.75 26.24 10.33
C LEU A 924 -25.71 27.26 9.73
N ARG A 925 -25.40 27.76 8.55
CA ARG A 925 -26.25 28.72 7.82
C ARG A 925 -26.35 28.33 6.33
N PRO A 926 -27.46 28.67 5.66
CA PRO A 926 -27.61 28.42 4.23
C PRO A 926 -26.41 28.94 3.42
N GLY A 927 -26.00 28.16 2.40
CA GLY A 927 -24.87 28.50 1.55
C GLY A 927 -23.50 28.03 2.08
N THR A 928 -23.41 27.65 3.37
CA THR A 928 -22.14 27.10 3.90
C THR A 928 -21.82 25.78 3.23
N ALA A 929 -20.62 25.66 2.64
CA ALA A 929 -20.09 24.42 2.10
C ALA A 929 -19.09 23.78 3.07
N PHE A 930 -19.07 22.45 3.10
CA PHE A 930 -18.18 21.64 3.93
C PHE A 930 -17.93 20.29 3.26
N ARG A 931 -17.03 19.49 3.79
CA ARG A 931 -16.66 18.18 3.29
C ARG A 931 -17.22 17.07 4.20
N MET A 932 -17.73 16.00 3.61
CA MET A 932 -18.32 14.89 4.35
C MET A 932 -18.05 13.55 3.64
N ALA A 933 -17.79 12.54 4.45
CA ALA A 933 -17.84 11.14 4.04
C ALA A 933 -18.54 10.32 5.13
N LEU A 934 -19.21 9.24 4.72
CA LEU A 934 -19.93 8.35 5.62
C LEU A 934 -19.53 6.91 5.31
N LEU A 935 -19.46 6.07 6.33
CA LEU A 935 -19.05 4.69 6.20
C LEU A 935 -19.94 3.83 7.11
N VAL A 936 -20.39 2.70 6.59
CA VAL A 936 -21.11 1.67 7.33
C VAL A 936 -20.23 0.42 7.33
N CYS A 937 -19.91 -0.09 8.50
CA CYS A 937 -19.10 -1.29 8.69
C CYS A 937 -19.99 -2.51 8.87
N ASP A 938 -19.57 -3.62 8.31
CA ASP A 938 -20.14 -4.95 8.45
C ASP A 938 -19.13 -5.88 9.13
N ASN A 939 -19.54 -6.48 10.23
CA ASN A 939 -18.73 -7.40 11.01
C ASN A 939 -19.50 -8.69 11.28
N ASP A 940 -19.38 -9.65 10.40
CA ASP A 940 -19.93 -10.99 10.61
C ASP A 940 -18.92 -11.88 11.35
N SER A 941 -19.44 -12.64 12.31
CA SER A 941 -18.63 -13.65 13.03
C SER A 941 -17.41 -13.07 13.78
N GLY A 942 -17.44 -11.79 14.16
CA GLY A 942 -16.35 -11.12 14.89
C GLY A 942 -15.20 -10.62 14.00
N VAL A 943 -15.40 -10.60 12.70
CA VAL A 943 -14.44 -10.06 11.72
C VAL A 943 -15.11 -8.95 10.90
N ARG A 944 -14.50 -7.76 10.87
CA ARG A 944 -14.95 -6.68 9.98
C ARG A 944 -14.69 -7.08 8.53
N LEU A 945 -15.72 -7.51 7.83
CA LEU A 945 -15.64 -8.09 6.49
C LEU A 945 -15.57 -7.03 5.41
N ARG A 946 -16.46 -6.04 5.50
CA ARG A 946 -16.66 -5.04 4.44
C ARG A 946 -17.15 -3.70 4.96
N THR A 947 -17.20 -2.73 4.07
CA THR A 947 -17.81 -1.43 4.34
C THR A 947 -18.65 -0.97 3.15
N MET A 948 -19.67 -0.16 3.44
CA MET A 948 -20.34 0.66 2.43
C MET A 948 -19.98 2.12 2.63
N ASN A 949 -19.55 2.78 1.57
CA ASN A 949 -18.99 4.11 1.60
C ASN A 949 -19.81 5.11 0.81
N TYR A 950 -20.13 6.25 1.43
CA TYR A 950 -20.50 7.47 0.74
C TYR A 950 -19.31 8.41 0.74
N PHE A 951 -18.58 8.47 -0.36
CA PHE A 951 -17.23 8.97 -0.53
C PHE A 951 -16.16 8.21 0.25
N ALA A 952 -14.91 8.33 -0.17
CA ALA A 952 -13.74 7.74 0.47
C ALA A 952 -13.10 8.71 1.48
N GLY A 953 -12.04 8.28 2.15
CA GLY A 953 -11.16 9.13 2.95
C GLY A 953 -11.31 8.98 4.46
N ILE A 954 -12.23 8.15 4.96
CA ILE A 954 -12.36 7.86 6.41
C ILE A 954 -11.41 6.73 6.81
N ASP A 955 -11.43 5.62 6.10
CA ASP A 955 -10.72 4.39 6.45
C ASP A 955 -9.20 4.63 6.58
N GLY A 956 -8.36 3.78 6.06
CA GLY A 956 -6.90 3.91 6.16
C GLY A 956 -6.32 5.17 5.50
N GLU A 957 -7.07 5.81 4.59
CA GLU A 957 -6.59 7.00 3.88
C GLU A 957 -6.45 8.23 4.79
N LYS A 958 -7.41 8.45 5.72
CA LYS A 958 -7.50 9.64 6.58
C LYS A 958 -7.29 10.95 5.79
N ASN A 959 -7.99 11.08 4.66
CA ASN A 959 -7.79 12.15 3.67
C ASN A 959 -9.09 12.89 3.33
N THR A 960 -9.28 14.08 3.85
CA THR A 960 -10.47 14.92 3.59
C THR A 960 -10.61 15.36 2.13
N ARG A 961 -9.56 15.26 1.32
CA ARG A 961 -9.60 15.61 -0.10
C ARG A 961 -10.44 14.63 -0.92
N LEU A 962 -10.67 13.42 -0.37
CA LEU A 962 -11.55 12.40 -0.94
C LEU A 962 -13.02 12.53 -0.51
N TYR A 963 -13.30 13.40 0.46
CA TYR A 963 -14.67 13.65 0.92
C TYR A 963 -15.48 14.37 -0.14
N GLY A 964 -16.77 14.08 -0.19
CA GLY A 964 -17.72 14.85 -0.99
C GLY A 964 -17.90 16.27 -0.46
N VAL A 965 -18.16 17.21 -1.35
CA VAL A 965 -18.48 18.58 -0.98
C VAL A 965 -19.99 18.72 -0.83
N MET A 966 -20.44 19.17 0.33
CA MET A 966 -21.84 19.36 0.68
C MET A 966 -22.11 20.85 0.92
N GLN A 967 -23.35 21.29 0.68
CA GLN A 967 -23.76 22.66 0.95
C GLN A 967 -25.09 22.68 1.71
N LEU A 968 -25.15 23.52 2.74
CA LEU A 968 -26.37 23.77 3.51
C LEU A 968 -27.38 24.55 2.67
N SER A 969 -28.59 23.99 2.49
CA SER A 969 -29.65 24.57 1.65
C SER A 969 -30.40 25.65 2.40
N SER A 970 -30.85 26.70 1.68
CA SER A 970 -31.79 27.73 2.22
C SER A 970 -33.22 27.23 2.39
N GLU A 971 -33.58 26.05 1.87
CA GLU A 971 -34.91 25.47 2.07
C GLU A 971 -35.01 24.90 3.49
N GLN A 972 -35.75 25.62 4.36
CA GLN A 972 -36.11 25.16 5.69
C GLN A 972 -37.27 24.21 5.72
#